data_883c584d442360a3b3ff44e20e45df5d
#
_entry.id   883c584d442360a3b3ff44e20e45df5d
#
_cell.length_a   1.000
_cell.length_b   1.000
_cell.length_c   1.000
_cell.angle_alpha   90.00
_cell.angle_beta   90.00
_cell.angle_gamma   90.00
#
_symmetry.space_group_name_H-M   'P 1'
#
loop_
_entity.id
_entity.type
_entity.pdbx_description
1 polymer ?
#
loop_
_entity_poly.entity_id
_entity_poly.type
_entity_poly.pdbx_seq_one_letter_code
_entity_poly.pdbx_strand_id
1 'polypeptide(L)'
;MADSTNNEKPANAVVSVLRQKDSTLVKFSRSDKNGNFQVADLKPGKYLVLITYPKYGDYIDHIDLKASETYDFKTIYLTQKAKLLEAIIIRQSAMRLKGDTTEFTADSFHVKPNANVEDLLKELPGIQVDKDGKITAQGQQVQKILVDGDEFFSDDPTVATRNLRADAIDKVQVFDKKSDQATFTGIDDGEKTKTINLKLKENAKHGYFGKLSAGALDKYYNGQAMINAFKSKRKISAFAVTSSTDQTGLNWNDSRNYGFDNTNIEFGDGTIMITKDATDDLGAGNSYGQGLPESIKAGLHFSNKWDNDKYNANGNYVFNKMNTFSRGNSYIQNILADSVYYNRDAAETHSNKLRHTASGVMEIQMDSSSSIKVNAFGSTGTSTSSSTDNSQALSQENKLVNSGLRNSSSNGDNNSFNSTVLWRKKFKKKGRTISVSFNERYTGSDSKGFLNNRSDFYDNAGDIFRTDTTDQNKVNVVSQNIIGAKATYTEPISKTSFLEFNYSYYNNSSNQKIESYNKDVGGKYSMLVDSLSNDFKYIYNTNTAGVSYLYNGKKIISSFGGNIANTAFQQTDLVKDTTRKSNYYNFFPRANFRYKFSSFSNLSINYNGSTSQPTIDQIQPLKNNSDPLNIIVGNPDLKQQFSNNFNLNYNNYQVLNQRYIYAGGNVNFVKDQISSSYTIDSLGKRTSKYVNVDGNYSASFYGGIGMKIPKTQISINVGPNISFSKYGNYVNGLKNVTNSTNISTRFSARTNKKNVFELSASIIPSYSISKSSISTVAGTNYWAFDYSLNGSYQLPWKLEIGSDIDFNLRQKIKAFDRNNNVILWNAYLEKKLLKNDMLTLRASINDILDQNKGYSRNIQPNAIVERNYLTLGRYGLITLTYNFNNKGGSAAPKGMIFR
;
A
#
# COMPACT_ATOMS: atom_id res chain seq x y z
N MET A 1 -45.30 17.56 41.19
CA MET A 1 -44.08 17.93 40.39
C MET A 1 -43.39 19.08 41.07
N ALA A 2 -42.05 19.15 40.94
CA ALA A 2 -41.21 20.21 41.50
C ALA A 2 -39.98 20.40 40.59
N ASP A 3 -39.39 21.61 40.58
CA ASP A 3 -38.07 21.89 39.96
C ASP A 3 -36.97 21.18 40.76
N SER A 4 -36.07 20.51 40.07
CA SER A 4 -34.97 19.75 40.66
C SER A 4 -33.92 20.60 41.39
N THR A 5 -33.96 21.96 41.25
CA THR A 5 -32.96 22.86 41.76
C THR A 5 -33.45 23.74 42.90
N ASN A 6 -34.61 24.38 42.70
CA ASN A 6 -35.16 25.37 43.62
C ASN A 6 -36.49 24.95 44.26
N ASN A 7 -36.97 23.70 43.95
CA ASN A 7 -38.19 23.14 44.46
C ASN A 7 -39.49 23.90 44.10
N GLU A 8 -39.36 24.83 43.11
CA GLU A 8 -40.50 25.58 42.57
C GLU A 8 -41.55 24.63 41.97
N LYS A 9 -42.85 24.98 42.12
CA LYS A 9 -43.94 24.08 41.66
C LYS A 9 -44.37 24.47 40.24
N PRO A 10 -44.19 23.59 39.24
CA PRO A 10 -44.57 23.89 37.86
C PRO A 10 -46.11 23.84 37.70
N ALA A 11 -46.72 25.05 37.70
CA ALA A 11 -48.18 25.20 37.45
C ALA A 11 -48.47 25.12 35.94
N ASN A 12 -49.57 24.43 35.56
CA ASN A 12 -49.97 24.24 34.17
C ASN A 12 -49.00 23.36 33.30
N ALA A 13 -48.15 22.57 33.92
CA ALA A 13 -47.40 21.53 33.16
C ALA A 13 -48.38 20.53 32.53
N VAL A 14 -48.11 20.16 31.27
CA VAL A 14 -48.98 19.22 30.54
C VAL A 14 -48.50 17.79 30.80
N VAL A 15 -49.43 16.96 31.29
CA VAL A 15 -49.23 15.53 31.53
C VAL A 15 -50.04 14.78 30.49
N SER A 16 -49.38 14.16 29.57
CA SER A 16 -49.98 13.39 28.47
C SER A 16 -49.80 11.89 28.74
N VAL A 17 -50.87 11.12 28.66
CA VAL A 17 -50.84 9.65 28.74
C VAL A 17 -51.03 9.09 27.33
N LEU A 18 -50.02 8.41 26.85
CA LEU A 18 -49.98 7.85 25.51
C LEU A 18 -50.01 6.31 25.57
N ARG A 19 -50.60 5.67 24.59
CA ARG A 19 -50.57 4.21 24.48
C ARG A 19 -49.15 3.78 24.11
N GLN A 20 -48.56 2.86 24.87
CA GLN A 20 -47.16 2.46 24.66
C GLN A 20 -46.87 1.87 23.26
N LYS A 21 -47.88 1.21 22.61
CA LYS A 21 -47.72 0.51 21.34
C LYS A 21 -47.54 1.44 20.13
N ASP A 22 -48.25 2.57 20.13
CA ASP A 22 -48.35 3.45 18.94
C ASP A 22 -48.24 4.94 19.29
N SER A 23 -47.89 5.28 20.53
CA SER A 23 -47.81 6.64 21.07
C SER A 23 -49.02 7.52 20.82
N THR A 24 -50.20 6.90 20.65
CA THR A 24 -51.47 7.64 20.51
C THR A 24 -51.85 8.26 21.83
N LEU A 25 -52.23 9.55 21.84
CA LEU A 25 -52.71 10.25 23.03
C LEU A 25 -54.03 9.62 23.48
N VAL A 26 -54.06 9.12 24.71
CA VAL A 26 -55.24 8.53 25.35
C VAL A 26 -55.96 9.56 26.21
N LYS A 27 -55.19 10.28 27.02
CA LYS A 27 -55.75 11.32 27.90
C LYS A 27 -54.66 12.32 28.29
N PHE A 28 -55.02 13.52 28.71
CA PHE A 28 -54.11 14.47 29.28
C PHE A 28 -54.72 15.22 30.47
N SER A 29 -53.85 15.79 31.29
CA SER A 29 -54.19 16.67 32.42
C SER A 29 -53.20 17.79 32.53
N ARG A 30 -53.48 18.79 33.35
CA ARG A 30 -52.51 19.86 33.68
C ARG A 30 -52.30 19.89 35.19
N SER A 31 -51.08 20.27 35.61
CA SER A 31 -50.80 20.46 37.00
C SER A 31 -51.48 21.75 37.56
N ASP A 32 -51.89 21.68 38.80
CA ASP A 32 -52.42 22.80 39.57
C ASP A 32 -51.32 23.79 40.04
N LYS A 33 -51.67 24.84 40.75
CA LYS A 33 -50.75 25.85 41.31
C LYS A 33 -49.69 25.24 42.27
N ASN A 34 -49.98 24.06 42.84
CA ASN A 34 -49.10 23.36 43.76
C ASN A 34 -48.29 22.26 43.08
N GLY A 35 -48.35 22.16 41.74
CA GLY A 35 -47.67 21.13 40.94
C GLY A 35 -48.31 19.76 41.03
N ASN A 36 -49.53 19.59 41.55
CA ASN A 36 -50.22 18.32 41.60
C ASN A 36 -50.97 18.08 40.30
N PHE A 37 -51.12 16.82 39.88
CA PHE A 37 -51.92 16.41 38.73
C PHE A 37 -52.61 15.08 39.00
N GLN A 38 -53.68 14.84 38.28
CA GLN A 38 -54.41 13.60 38.29
C GLN A 38 -54.95 13.33 36.89
N VAL A 39 -54.83 12.09 36.42
CA VAL A 39 -55.46 11.60 35.21
C VAL A 39 -56.36 10.42 35.58
N ALA A 40 -57.66 10.64 35.55
CA ALA A 40 -58.69 9.63 35.98
C ALA A 40 -59.18 8.83 34.75
N ASP A 41 -59.92 7.74 35.00
CA ASP A 41 -60.66 6.90 34.03
C ASP A 41 -59.75 6.33 32.93
N LEU A 42 -58.56 5.87 33.27
CA LEU A 42 -57.72 5.11 32.36
C LEU A 42 -58.11 3.62 32.43
N LYS A 43 -58.20 2.96 31.29
CA LYS A 43 -58.39 1.50 31.21
C LYS A 43 -57.12 0.76 31.62
N PRO A 44 -57.19 -0.47 32.13
CA PRO A 44 -56.01 -1.27 32.36
C PRO A 44 -55.18 -1.40 31.07
N GLY A 45 -53.82 -1.28 31.17
CA GLY A 45 -52.93 -1.37 30.01
C GLY A 45 -51.59 -0.67 30.21
N LYS A 46 -50.73 -0.79 29.22
CA LYS A 46 -49.39 -0.20 29.22
C LYS A 46 -49.41 1.19 28.57
N TYR A 47 -48.94 2.17 29.30
CA TYR A 47 -48.94 3.57 28.92
C TYR A 47 -47.55 4.18 29.02
N LEU A 48 -47.30 5.21 28.20
CA LEU A 48 -46.20 6.12 28.32
C LEU A 48 -46.73 7.45 28.83
N VAL A 49 -46.19 7.91 29.95
CA VAL A 49 -46.52 9.21 30.53
C VAL A 49 -45.48 10.23 30.13
N LEU A 50 -45.91 11.24 29.39
CA LEU A 50 -45.05 12.34 28.91
C LEU A 50 -45.50 13.62 29.66
N ILE A 51 -44.54 14.24 30.38
CA ILE A 51 -44.77 15.51 31.05
C ILE A 51 -43.90 16.58 30.38
N THR A 52 -44.54 17.64 29.92
CA THR A 52 -43.89 18.76 29.27
C THR A 52 -44.19 20.09 30.02
N TYR A 53 -43.14 20.92 30.20
CA TYR A 53 -43.25 22.27 30.78
C TYR A 53 -42.29 23.21 30.10
N PRO A 54 -42.67 24.46 29.78
CA PRO A 54 -41.79 25.41 29.09
C PRO A 54 -40.46 25.57 29.82
N LYS A 55 -39.33 25.55 29.08
CA LYS A 55 -37.93 25.64 29.58
C LYS A 55 -37.41 24.43 30.36
N TYR A 56 -38.19 23.37 30.56
CA TYR A 56 -37.76 22.14 31.21
C TYR A 56 -37.60 20.99 30.20
N GLY A 57 -36.78 20.02 30.55
CA GLY A 57 -36.69 18.77 29.80
C GLY A 57 -37.98 17.95 29.97
N ASP A 58 -38.33 17.25 28.90
CA ASP A 58 -39.50 16.37 28.92
C ASP A 58 -39.22 15.17 29.82
N TYR A 59 -40.18 14.88 30.76
CA TYR A 59 -40.14 13.70 31.60
C TYR A 59 -40.96 12.60 30.94
N ILE A 60 -40.38 11.40 30.81
CA ILE A 60 -41.02 10.25 30.21
C ILE A 60 -40.90 9.06 31.16
N ASP A 61 -42.03 8.40 31.41
CA ASP A 61 -42.08 7.19 32.21
C ASP A 61 -43.04 6.17 31.60
N HIS A 62 -42.81 4.90 31.90
CA HIS A 62 -43.59 3.77 31.41
C HIS A 62 -44.38 3.16 32.59
N ILE A 63 -45.68 3.11 32.49
CA ILE A 63 -46.54 2.51 33.51
C ILE A 63 -47.34 1.32 32.95
N ASP A 64 -47.55 0.31 33.76
CA ASP A 64 -48.45 -0.84 33.49
C ASP A 64 -49.56 -0.81 34.50
N LEU A 65 -50.71 -0.23 34.12
CA LEU A 65 -51.86 -0.01 34.98
C LEU A 65 -52.74 -1.24 35.00
N LYS A 66 -52.94 -1.83 36.17
CA LYS A 66 -53.86 -2.98 36.38
C LYS A 66 -55.28 -2.52 36.71
N ALA A 67 -56.22 -3.46 36.66
CA ALA A 67 -57.62 -3.16 36.99
C ALA A 67 -57.76 -2.69 38.45
N SER A 68 -58.44 -1.55 38.63
CA SER A 68 -58.67 -0.91 39.91
C SER A 68 -57.41 -0.42 40.66
N GLU A 69 -56.29 -0.23 39.99
CA GLU A 69 -55.03 0.26 40.55
C GLU A 69 -54.93 1.76 40.34
N THR A 70 -54.41 2.47 41.35
CA THR A 70 -53.98 3.89 41.25
C THR A 70 -52.47 3.94 41.25
N TYR A 71 -51.89 4.49 40.22
CA TYR A 71 -50.44 4.64 40.11
C TYR A 71 -50.01 6.00 40.65
N ASP A 72 -49.27 6.01 41.76
CA ASP A 72 -48.74 7.23 42.39
C ASP A 72 -47.28 7.47 41.98
N PHE A 73 -47.04 8.56 41.25
CA PHE A 73 -45.71 8.97 40.83
C PHE A 73 -44.89 9.63 41.95
N LYS A 74 -45.46 9.83 43.13
CA LYS A 74 -44.87 10.64 44.21
C LYS A 74 -44.45 12.02 43.66
N THR A 75 -43.29 12.55 44.05
CA THR A 75 -42.82 13.82 43.55
C THR A 75 -41.92 13.62 42.33
N ILE A 76 -42.37 14.10 41.18
CA ILE A 76 -41.59 14.11 39.95
C ILE A 76 -40.78 15.43 39.93
N TYR A 77 -39.46 15.33 39.79
CA TYR A 77 -38.55 16.48 39.67
C TYR A 77 -38.27 16.76 38.18
N LEU A 78 -38.61 17.96 37.73
CA LEU A 78 -38.32 18.43 36.36
C LEU A 78 -36.99 19.24 36.36
N THR A 79 -36.15 18.95 35.40
CA THR A 79 -34.88 19.62 35.26
C THR A 79 -34.91 20.66 34.11
N GLN A 80 -34.42 21.89 34.38
CA GLN A 80 -34.40 22.95 33.36
C GLN A 80 -33.55 22.53 32.14
N LYS A 81 -34.01 22.86 30.92
CA LYS A 81 -33.26 22.59 29.67
C LYS A 81 -31.88 23.17 29.66
N ALA A 82 -31.66 24.36 30.27
CA ALA A 82 -30.35 24.95 30.40
C ALA A 82 -29.38 24.03 31.18
N LYS A 83 -29.80 23.42 32.28
CA LYS A 83 -28.99 22.49 33.07
C LYS A 83 -28.82 21.12 32.39
N LEU A 84 -29.83 20.64 31.66
CA LEU A 84 -29.68 19.46 30.79
C LEU A 84 -28.66 19.70 29.69
N LEU A 85 -28.55 20.94 29.17
CA LEU A 85 -27.54 21.31 28.20
C LEU A 85 -26.14 21.47 28.83
N GLU A 86 -26.04 21.89 30.10
CA GLU A 86 -24.77 21.87 30.86
C GLU A 86 -24.34 20.43 31.23
N ALA A 87 -25.30 19.53 31.46
CA ALA A 87 -25.05 18.12 31.77
C ALA A 87 -24.95 17.20 30.54
N ILE A 88 -25.05 17.75 29.33
CA ILE A 88 -24.63 17.03 28.13
C ILE A 88 -23.10 16.94 28.19
N ILE A 89 -22.58 15.98 28.92
CA ILE A 89 -21.30 15.34 28.62
C ILE A 89 -21.45 14.89 27.20
N ILE A 90 -20.83 15.63 26.28
CA ILE A 90 -20.68 15.20 24.90
C ILE A 90 -19.88 13.90 24.97
N ARG A 91 -20.54 12.78 25.08
CA ARG A 91 -19.93 11.47 24.77
C ARG A 91 -19.63 11.57 23.30
N GLN A 92 -18.41 11.97 22.97
CA GLN A 92 -17.95 11.93 21.61
C GLN A 92 -18.18 10.51 21.13
N SER A 93 -18.95 10.37 20.06
CA SER A 93 -19.19 9.07 19.44
C SER A 93 -17.82 8.49 19.09
N ALA A 94 -17.56 7.26 19.49
CA ALA A 94 -16.30 6.56 19.18
C ALA A 94 -16.00 6.58 17.68
N MET A 95 -17.05 6.66 16.85
CA MET A 95 -16.96 6.76 15.41
C MET A 95 -18.04 7.70 14.87
N ARG A 96 -17.65 8.56 13.96
CA ARG A 96 -18.52 9.54 13.31
C ARG A 96 -18.26 9.58 11.82
N LEU A 97 -19.30 9.79 11.05
CA LEU A 97 -19.18 10.03 9.61
C LEU A 97 -19.45 11.49 9.28
N LYS A 98 -18.51 12.07 8.57
CA LYS A 98 -18.58 13.45 8.12
C LYS A 98 -18.41 13.45 6.59
N GLY A 99 -19.53 13.43 5.88
CA GLY A 99 -19.52 13.30 4.42
C GLY A 99 -19.01 11.92 3.96
N ASP A 100 -17.88 11.87 3.30
CA ASP A 100 -17.17 10.66 2.84
C ASP A 100 -16.06 10.21 3.80
N THR A 101 -15.83 10.95 4.90
CA THR A 101 -14.78 10.68 5.89
C THR A 101 -15.32 9.92 7.08
N THR A 102 -14.74 8.77 7.38
CA THR A 102 -14.95 8.07 8.65
C THR A 102 -13.97 8.61 9.69
N GLU A 103 -14.49 9.23 10.72
CA GLU A 103 -13.70 9.81 11.81
C GLU A 103 -13.83 8.96 13.07
N PHE A 104 -12.72 8.49 13.61
CA PHE A 104 -12.63 7.75 14.86
C PHE A 104 -12.03 8.66 15.93
N THR A 105 -12.65 8.73 17.11
CA THR A 105 -12.10 9.41 18.28
C THR A 105 -11.10 8.48 18.95
N ALA A 106 -9.82 8.82 18.94
CA ALA A 106 -8.73 7.92 19.37
C ALA A 106 -8.88 7.46 20.81
N ASP A 107 -9.28 8.35 21.73
CA ASP A 107 -9.46 8.03 23.15
C ASP A 107 -10.63 7.06 23.44
N SER A 108 -11.51 6.83 22.48
CA SER A 108 -12.59 5.85 22.58
C SER A 108 -12.14 4.41 22.34
N PHE A 109 -10.91 4.23 21.84
CA PHE A 109 -10.30 2.94 21.56
C PHE A 109 -9.15 2.71 22.52
N HIS A 110 -9.09 1.51 23.07
CA HIS A 110 -8.12 1.20 24.09
C HIS A 110 -6.86 0.63 23.49
N VAL A 111 -5.77 1.33 23.68
CA VAL A 111 -4.43 0.89 23.36
C VAL A 111 -3.59 0.75 24.64
N LYS A 112 -2.52 -0.02 24.56
CA LYS A 112 -1.58 -0.18 25.67
C LYS A 112 -0.88 1.17 25.98
N PRO A 113 -0.43 1.39 27.22
CA PRO A 113 0.44 2.53 27.51
C PRO A 113 1.66 2.53 26.61
N ASN A 114 2.03 3.71 26.11
CA ASN A 114 3.11 3.89 25.13
C ASN A 114 2.93 3.19 23.78
N ALA A 115 1.72 2.72 23.46
CA ALA A 115 1.40 2.18 22.15
C ALA A 115 1.66 3.22 21.05
N ASN A 116 2.02 2.75 19.87
CA ASN A 116 2.16 3.59 18.69
C ASN A 116 0.82 3.70 17.92
N VAL A 117 0.82 4.49 16.87
CA VAL A 117 -0.38 4.65 16.03
C VAL A 117 -0.78 3.36 15.32
N GLU A 118 0.18 2.50 14.97
CA GLU A 118 -0.11 1.19 14.37
C GLU A 118 -1.00 0.34 15.30
N ASP A 119 -0.70 0.35 16.60
CA ASP A 119 -1.50 -0.37 17.60
C ASP A 119 -2.91 0.25 17.73
N LEU A 120 -3.02 1.58 17.66
CA LEU A 120 -4.33 2.24 17.62
C LEU A 120 -5.12 1.84 16.37
N LEU A 121 -4.50 1.83 15.19
CA LEU A 121 -5.16 1.46 13.93
C LEU A 121 -5.68 0.02 13.95
N LYS A 122 -4.96 -0.91 14.58
CA LYS A 122 -5.39 -2.30 14.78
C LYS A 122 -6.70 -2.41 15.59
N GLU A 123 -6.99 -1.43 16.43
CA GLU A 123 -8.22 -1.38 17.25
C GLU A 123 -9.42 -0.77 16.52
N LEU A 124 -9.20 -0.07 15.41
CA LEU A 124 -10.27 0.65 14.71
C LEU A 124 -11.11 -0.28 13.83
N PRO A 125 -12.45 -0.20 13.92
CA PRO A 125 -13.32 -1.01 13.08
C PRO A 125 -13.11 -0.75 11.59
N GLY A 126 -12.97 -1.84 10.81
CA GLY A 126 -12.78 -1.77 9.37
C GLY A 126 -11.35 -1.42 8.94
N ILE A 127 -10.40 -1.34 9.86
CA ILE A 127 -8.98 -1.21 9.59
C ILE A 127 -8.27 -2.52 9.95
N GLN A 128 -7.37 -2.96 9.11
CA GLN A 128 -6.51 -4.12 9.31
C GLN A 128 -5.08 -3.68 9.08
N VAL A 129 -4.19 -4.10 9.94
CA VAL A 129 -2.74 -3.90 9.79
C VAL A 129 -2.08 -5.26 9.84
N ASP A 130 -1.37 -5.63 8.79
CA ASP A 130 -0.65 -6.90 8.73
C ASP A 130 0.68 -6.82 9.51
N LYS A 131 1.40 -7.95 9.59
CA LYS A 131 2.68 -8.05 10.28
C LYS A 131 3.75 -7.10 9.71
N ASP A 132 3.65 -6.77 8.44
CA ASP A 132 4.59 -5.89 7.74
C ASP A 132 4.23 -4.40 7.91
N GLY A 133 3.09 -4.11 8.57
CA GLY A 133 2.58 -2.75 8.79
C GLY A 133 1.72 -2.21 7.64
N LYS A 134 1.40 -3.05 6.64
CA LYS A 134 0.51 -2.68 5.54
C LYS A 134 -0.91 -2.52 6.07
N ILE A 135 -1.48 -1.36 5.80
CA ILE A 135 -2.80 -0.99 6.30
C ILE A 135 -3.85 -1.19 5.21
N THR A 136 -4.90 -1.89 5.55
CA THR A 136 -6.12 -2.01 4.74
C THR A 136 -7.27 -1.36 5.51
N ALA A 137 -7.90 -0.37 4.93
CA ALA A 137 -9.05 0.32 5.51
C ALA A 137 -10.29 0.14 4.63
N GLN A 138 -11.37 -0.36 5.21
CA GLN A 138 -12.64 -0.58 4.50
C GLN A 138 -12.48 -1.48 3.25
N GLY A 139 -11.59 -2.47 3.31
CA GLY A 139 -11.31 -3.41 2.22
C GLY A 139 -10.34 -2.88 1.13
N GLN A 140 -9.82 -1.66 1.28
CA GLN A 140 -8.86 -1.06 0.34
C GLN A 140 -7.53 -0.78 1.03
N GLN A 141 -6.43 -0.97 0.32
CA GLN A 141 -5.11 -0.63 0.85
C GLN A 141 -4.99 0.88 1.05
N VAL A 142 -4.55 1.29 2.24
CA VAL A 142 -4.20 2.68 2.54
C VAL A 142 -2.87 3.00 1.86
N GLN A 143 -2.89 3.99 1.00
CA GLN A 143 -1.72 4.40 0.22
C GLN A 143 -1.02 5.61 0.86
N LYS A 144 -1.73 6.38 1.69
CA LYS A 144 -1.21 7.64 2.24
C LYS A 144 -1.63 7.86 3.68
N ILE A 145 -0.68 8.33 4.51
CA ILE A 145 -0.96 8.83 5.86
C ILE A 145 -0.56 10.30 5.99
N LEU A 146 -1.47 11.08 6.52
CA LEU A 146 -1.29 12.50 6.82
C LEU A 146 -1.27 12.72 8.34
N VAL A 147 -0.56 13.73 8.79
CA VAL A 147 -0.60 14.22 10.18
C VAL A 147 -1.06 15.69 10.17
N ASP A 148 -2.24 15.95 10.72
CA ASP A 148 -2.95 17.25 10.64
C ASP A 148 -3.18 17.75 9.20
N GLY A 149 -3.34 16.80 8.24
CA GLY A 149 -3.58 17.09 6.83
C GLY A 149 -2.33 17.22 5.97
N ASP A 150 -1.14 17.18 6.57
CA ASP A 150 0.13 17.26 5.86
C ASP A 150 0.80 15.87 5.76
N GLU A 151 1.54 15.64 4.70
CA GLU A 151 2.36 14.43 4.55
C GLU A 151 3.47 14.41 5.61
N PHE A 152 3.68 13.24 6.22
CA PHE A 152 4.65 13.07 7.29
C PHE A 152 5.67 12.01 6.89
N PHE A 153 6.93 12.39 6.71
CA PHE A 153 8.03 11.55 6.22
C PHE A 153 7.76 10.85 4.88
N SER A 154 7.19 11.54 3.89
CA SER A 154 6.81 11.02 2.58
C SER A 154 5.57 10.10 2.58
N ASP A 155 5.36 9.38 1.49
CA ASP A 155 4.17 8.53 1.28
C ASP A 155 4.21 7.21 2.07
N ASP A 156 5.22 6.99 2.96
CA ASP A 156 5.30 5.77 3.75
C ASP A 156 4.39 5.81 4.99
N PRO A 157 3.28 5.06 4.98
CA PRO A 157 2.38 4.98 6.13
C PRO A 157 3.04 4.48 7.41
N THR A 158 4.07 3.62 7.30
CA THR A 158 4.64 2.92 8.46
C THR A 158 5.54 3.81 9.29
N VAL A 159 6.20 4.80 8.69
CA VAL A 159 7.00 5.77 9.45
C VAL A 159 6.12 6.55 10.43
N ALA A 160 4.95 7.01 9.98
CA ALA A 160 4.00 7.68 10.86
C ALA A 160 3.42 6.71 11.92
N THR A 161 2.98 5.53 11.51
CA THR A 161 2.24 4.63 12.40
C THR A 161 3.09 3.92 13.45
N ARG A 162 4.33 3.58 13.12
CA ARG A 162 5.25 2.90 14.04
C ARG A 162 5.99 3.84 14.97
N ASN A 163 6.11 5.11 14.59
CA ASN A 163 6.93 6.06 15.33
C ASN A 163 6.12 7.12 16.08
N LEU A 164 4.90 7.47 15.64
CA LEU A 164 4.02 8.35 16.39
C LEU A 164 3.31 7.57 17.50
N ARG A 165 3.16 8.20 18.64
CA ARG A 165 2.45 7.62 19.79
C ARG A 165 0.93 7.74 19.61
N ALA A 166 0.20 6.70 20.01
CA ALA A 166 -1.26 6.69 19.97
C ALA A 166 -1.89 7.75 20.87
N ASP A 167 -1.28 8.04 22.03
CA ASP A 167 -1.78 9.04 22.98
C ASP A 167 -1.65 10.50 22.49
N ALA A 168 -0.85 10.75 21.46
CA ALA A 168 -0.75 12.04 20.80
C ALA A 168 -1.91 12.30 19.81
N ILE A 169 -2.68 11.26 19.46
CA ILE A 169 -3.75 11.35 18.46
C ILE A 169 -5.08 11.70 19.13
N ASP A 170 -5.78 12.72 18.60
CA ASP A 170 -7.16 13.06 18.92
C ASP A 170 -8.13 12.23 18.07
N LYS A 171 -7.91 12.24 16.74
CA LYS A 171 -8.80 11.60 15.79
C LYS A 171 -8.03 10.89 14.67
N VAL A 172 -8.59 9.78 14.21
CA VAL A 172 -8.16 9.10 13.00
C VAL A 172 -9.25 9.27 11.95
N GLN A 173 -8.92 9.87 10.82
CA GLN A 173 -9.86 10.14 9.74
C GLN A 173 -9.50 9.25 8.54
N VAL A 174 -10.44 8.41 8.10
CA VAL A 174 -10.28 7.53 6.93
C VAL A 174 -11.18 8.03 5.82
N PHE A 175 -10.60 8.33 4.67
CA PHE A 175 -11.33 8.87 3.53
C PHE A 175 -10.63 8.55 2.21
N ASP A 176 -11.37 8.73 1.13
CA ASP A 176 -10.84 8.68 -0.22
C ASP A 176 -10.39 10.09 -0.60
N LYS A 177 -9.08 10.36 -0.53
CA LYS A 177 -8.51 11.64 -0.96
C LYS A 177 -8.70 11.77 -2.46
N LYS A 178 -9.45 12.78 -2.87
CA LYS A 178 -9.65 13.12 -4.28
C LYS A 178 -8.34 13.62 -4.89
N SER A 179 -8.23 13.56 -6.22
CA SER A 179 -7.14 14.23 -6.95
C SER A 179 -7.08 15.71 -6.60
N ASP A 180 -5.92 16.34 -6.80
CA ASP A 180 -5.78 17.77 -6.59
C ASP A 180 -6.73 18.57 -7.52
N GLN A 181 -6.99 18.05 -8.72
CA GLN A 181 -7.96 18.61 -9.68
C GLN A 181 -9.39 18.53 -9.14
N ALA A 182 -9.84 17.33 -8.72
CA ALA A 182 -11.17 17.14 -8.17
C ALA A 182 -11.40 17.92 -6.87
N THR A 183 -10.38 18.04 -6.02
CA THR A 183 -10.45 18.87 -4.81
C THR A 183 -10.61 20.35 -5.14
N PHE A 184 -9.92 20.82 -6.16
CA PHE A 184 -9.98 22.21 -6.59
C PHE A 184 -11.30 22.55 -7.31
N THR A 185 -11.73 21.73 -8.26
CA THR A 185 -12.96 21.96 -9.03
C THR A 185 -14.22 21.67 -8.22
N GLY A 186 -14.12 20.81 -7.20
CA GLY A 186 -15.25 20.23 -6.48
C GLY A 186 -15.97 19.13 -7.29
N ILE A 187 -15.45 18.78 -8.47
CA ILE A 187 -15.99 17.76 -9.36
C ILE A 187 -15.18 16.47 -9.17
N ASP A 188 -15.87 15.36 -8.95
CA ASP A 188 -15.23 14.05 -8.76
C ASP A 188 -14.80 13.50 -10.15
N ASP A 189 -13.50 13.39 -10.37
CA ASP A 189 -12.91 12.86 -11.61
C ASP A 189 -12.72 11.34 -11.59
N GLY A 190 -13.09 10.71 -10.47
CA GLY A 190 -12.94 9.27 -10.26
C GLY A 190 -11.60 8.85 -9.66
N GLU A 191 -10.60 9.71 -9.70
CA GLU A 191 -9.29 9.42 -9.08
C GLU A 191 -9.36 9.63 -7.58
N LYS A 192 -9.00 8.58 -6.82
CA LYS A 192 -9.04 8.58 -5.37
C LYS A 192 -7.93 7.74 -4.78
N THR A 193 -7.38 8.24 -3.70
CA THR A 193 -6.35 7.56 -2.91
C THR A 193 -6.89 7.28 -1.51
N LYS A 194 -6.97 6.01 -1.10
CA LYS A 194 -7.36 5.67 0.28
C LYS A 194 -6.33 6.26 1.24
N THR A 195 -6.79 7.15 2.10
CA THR A 195 -5.92 7.98 2.95
C THR A 195 -6.39 7.92 4.41
N ILE A 196 -5.44 7.90 5.32
CA ILE A 196 -5.67 8.10 6.75
C ILE A 196 -5.03 9.43 7.15
N ASN A 197 -5.80 10.30 7.80
CA ASN A 197 -5.28 11.51 8.43
C ASN A 197 -5.33 11.38 9.95
N LEU A 198 -4.18 11.55 10.58
CA LEU A 198 -4.00 11.51 12.03
C LEU A 198 -4.08 12.94 12.56
N LYS A 199 -5.16 13.29 13.24
CA LYS A 199 -5.27 14.58 13.93
C LYS A 199 -4.62 14.50 15.29
N LEU A 200 -3.69 15.39 15.55
CA LEU A 200 -3.02 15.50 16.85
C LEU A 200 -3.91 16.22 17.86
N LYS A 201 -3.80 15.82 19.14
CA LYS A 201 -4.38 16.57 20.26
C LYS A 201 -3.74 17.95 20.36
N GLU A 202 -4.47 18.95 20.82
CA GLU A 202 -3.97 20.33 20.93
C GLU A 202 -2.69 20.41 21.78
N ASN A 203 -2.63 19.64 22.88
CA ASN A 203 -1.44 19.57 23.73
C ASN A 203 -0.26 18.83 23.07
N ALA A 204 -0.48 18.00 22.08
CA ALA A 204 0.54 17.33 21.29
C ALA A 204 1.07 18.19 20.13
N LYS A 205 0.37 19.29 19.79
CA LYS A 205 0.82 20.28 18.80
C LYS A 205 1.88 21.24 19.34
N HIS A 206 2.16 21.19 20.64
CA HIS A 206 3.18 21.99 21.33
C HIS A 206 4.03 21.10 22.21
N GLY A 207 5.37 21.24 22.10
CA GLY A 207 6.30 20.46 22.87
C GLY A 207 7.12 19.48 22.02
N TYR A 208 7.71 18.51 22.67
CA TYR A 208 8.47 17.46 21.99
C TYR A 208 8.15 16.09 22.59
N PHE A 209 8.23 15.07 21.77
CA PHE A 209 8.10 13.67 22.20
C PHE A 209 8.97 12.79 21.30
N GLY A 210 9.28 11.61 21.79
CA GLY A 210 10.12 10.70 21.03
C GLY A 210 10.33 9.37 21.71
N LYS A 211 11.19 8.59 21.07
CA LYS A 211 11.55 7.23 21.48
C LYS A 211 13.03 6.99 21.25
N LEU A 212 13.69 6.37 22.22
CA LEU A 212 15.03 5.79 22.07
C LEU A 212 14.91 4.31 22.38
N SER A 213 15.42 3.46 21.50
CA SER A 213 15.40 2.00 21.68
C SER A 213 16.73 1.43 21.26
N ALA A 214 17.27 0.54 22.06
CA ALA A 214 18.47 -0.22 21.72
C ALA A 214 18.29 -1.66 22.19
N GLY A 215 18.52 -2.58 21.27
CA GLY A 215 18.46 -4.03 21.53
C GLY A 215 19.66 -4.72 20.94
N ALA A 216 20.20 -5.69 21.66
CA ALA A 216 21.27 -6.54 21.17
C ALA A 216 21.26 -7.89 21.88
N LEU A 217 21.71 -8.92 21.18
CA LEU A 217 22.11 -10.21 21.74
C LEU A 217 22.97 -10.94 20.69
N ASP A 218 24.15 -11.41 21.12
CA ASP A 218 25.15 -12.00 20.22
C ASP A 218 25.51 -11.04 19.07
N LYS A 219 25.42 -11.47 17.83
CA LYS A 219 25.71 -10.67 16.62
C LYS A 219 24.54 -9.83 16.13
N TYR A 220 23.35 -9.98 16.70
CA TYR A 220 22.15 -9.28 16.27
C TYR A 220 21.92 -8.03 17.11
N TYR A 221 21.57 -6.95 16.43
CA TYR A 221 21.28 -5.66 17.06
C TYR A 221 20.14 -4.93 16.35
N ASN A 222 19.46 -4.06 17.10
CA ASN A 222 18.44 -3.15 16.60
C ASN A 222 18.52 -1.85 17.44
N GLY A 223 18.67 -0.72 16.76
CA GLY A 223 18.70 0.60 17.37
C GLY A 223 17.68 1.52 16.68
N GLN A 224 16.93 2.29 17.48
CA GLN A 224 16.00 3.27 16.96
C GLN A 224 16.00 4.54 17.80
N ALA A 225 16.10 5.69 17.16
CA ALA A 225 15.94 6.99 17.79
C ALA A 225 14.95 7.82 16.99
N MET A 226 14.02 8.50 17.67
CA MET A 226 13.08 9.41 17.04
C MET A 226 12.77 10.56 17.97
N ILE A 227 12.79 11.80 17.44
CA ILE A 227 12.35 13.00 18.11
C ILE A 227 11.39 13.81 17.22
N ASN A 228 10.33 14.30 17.82
CA ASN A 228 9.36 15.18 17.19
C ASN A 228 9.22 16.44 18.04
N ALA A 229 9.35 17.60 17.42
CA ALA A 229 9.18 18.91 18.04
C ALA A 229 8.11 19.70 17.29
N PHE A 230 7.02 20.04 17.98
CA PHE A 230 5.86 20.70 17.40
C PHE A 230 5.64 22.06 18.06
N LYS A 231 5.38 23.06 17.23
CA LYS A 231 5.01 24.40 17.69
C LYS A 231 3.89 24.94 16.80
N SER A 232 2.64 24.65 17.17
CA SER A 232 1.45 24.98 16.39
C SER A 232 1.51 24.39 14.96
N LYS A 233 1.65 25.23 13.94
CA LYS A 233 1.72 24.81 12.53
C LYS A 233 3.11 24.30 12.09
N ARG A 234 4.15 24.62 12.88
CA ARG A 234 5.51 24.15 12.58
C ARG A 234 5.78 22.80 13.23
N LYS A 235 6.24 21.85 12.43
CA LYS A 235 6.62 20.51 12.85
C LYS A 235 8.04 20.24 12.36
N ILE A 236 8.87 19.71 13.25
CA ILE A 236 10.23 19.25 12.94
C ILE A 236 10.35 17.86 13.54
N SER A 237 10.83 16.91 12.76
CA SER A 237 11.03 15.55 13.22
C SER A 237 12.37 15.00 12.70
N ALA A 238 13.01 14.17 13.49
CA ALA A 238 14.19 13.43 13.07
C ALA A 238 14.07 11.98 13.54
N PHE A 239 14.59 11.07 12.75
CA PHE A 239 14.70 9.67 13.14
C PHE A 239 16.01 9.05 12.66
N ALA A 240 16.44 8.00 13.35
CA ALA A 240 17.51 7.12 12.93
C ALA A 240 17.16 5.68 13.33
N VAL A 241 17.44 4.73 12.46
CA VAL A 241 17.25 3.29 12.69
C VAL A 241 18.50 2.58 12.22
N THR A 242 18.97 1.63 12.99
CA THR A 242 20.03 0.69 12.59
C THR A 242 19.65 -0.72 13.00
N SER A 243 19.91 -1.71 12.14
CA SER A 243 19.55 -3.09 12.44
C SER A 243 20.39 -4.08 11.64
N SER A 244 20.68 -5.21 12.25
CA SER A 244 21.20 -6.43 11.62
C SER A 244 20.11 -7.52 11.49
N THR A 245 18.84 -7.16 11.67
CA THR A 245 17.70 -8.09 11.59
C THR A 245 16.72 -7.65 10.52
N ASP A 246 15.65 -8.41 10.30
CA ASP A 246 14.55 -8.07 9.39
C ASP A 246 13.76 -6.81 9.80
N GLN A 247 13.89 -6.37 11.06
CA GLN A 247 13.27 -5.14 11.58
C GLN A 247 14.02 -3.87 11.15
N THR A 248 14.45 -3.78 9.92
CA THR A 248 15.18 -2.61 9.39
C THR A 248 14.34 -1.34 9.34
N GLY A 249 13.11 -1.38 9.76
CA GLY A 249 12.12 -0.30 9.58
C GLY A 249 11.64 -0.17 8.14
N LEU A 250 12.24 -0.93 7.24
CA LEU A 250 11.90 -0.99 5.83
C LEU A 250 11.12 -2.28 5.58
N ASN A 251 9.81 -2.22 5.49
CA ASN A 251 9.01 -3.30 4.95
C ASN A 251 8.91 -3.20 3.40
N TRP A 252 8.24 -4.13 2.76
CA TRP A 252 8.02 -4.16 1.31
C TRP A 252 7.50 -2.82 0.73
N ASN A 253 6.61 -2.12 1.46
CA ASN A 253 6.11 -0.82 1.06
C ASN A 253 7.16 0.28 1.24
N ASP A 254 8.03 0.16 2.24
CA ASP A 254 9.13 1.09 2.47
C ASP A 254 10.14 1.06 1.32
N SER A 255 10.50 -0.10 0.81
CA SER A 255 11.41 -0.21 -0.34
C SER A 255 10.79 0.42 -1.59
N ARG A 256 9.49 0.29 -1.77
CA ARG A 256 8.73 0.87 -2.88
C ARG A 256 8.56 2.39 -2.75
N ASN A 257 8.25 2.89 -1.57
CA ASN A 257 7.98 4.30 -1.31
C ASN A 257 9.26 5.15 -1.19
N TYR A 258 10.39 4.51 -0.82
CA TYR A 258 11.70 5.19 -0.78
C TYR A 258 12.51 5.02 -2.07
N GLY A 259 11.87 4.52 -3.15
CA GLY A 259 12.47 4.43 -4.48
C GLY A 259 13.58 3.38 -4.57
N PHE A 260 13.55 2.32 -3.77
CA PHE A 260 14.28 1.08 -4.00
C PHE A 260 13.59 0.17 -5.03
N ASP A 261 12.37 0.50 -5.41
CA ASP A 261 11.66 -0.10 -6.51
C ASP A 261 11.82 0.84 -7.71
N ASN A 262 12.53 0.43 -8.73
CA ASN A 262 12.62 1.13 -10.01
C ASN A 262 11.25 1.01 -10.72
N THR A 263 10.27 1.62 -10.13
CA THR A 263 8.91 1.66 -10.67
C THR A 263 8.79 2.95 -11.46
N ASN A 264 8.76 2.85 -12.77
CA ASN A 264 8.41 3.99 -13.62
C ASN A 264 6.94 4.32 -13.43
N ILE A 265 6.66 5.51 -12.93
CA ILE A 265 5.30 6.06 -12.86
C ILE A 265 5.13 6.93 -14.10
N GLU A 266 4.48 6.40 -15.13
CA GLU A 266 4.11 7.16 -16.32
C GLU A 266 2.78 7.85 -16.08
N PHE A 267 2.77 9.17 -16.23
CA PHE A 267 1.54 9.97 -16.22
C PHE A 267 1.08 10.15 -17.66
N GLY A 268 0.32 9.19 -18.18
CA GLY A 268 -0.34 9.27 -19.49
C GLY A 268 -1.84 9.43 -19.29
N ASP A 269 -2.44 10.43 -19.90
CA ASP A 269 -3.88 10.62 -20.14
C ASP A 269 -4.88 10.24 -19.04
N GLY A 270 -4.57 10.59 -17.78
CA GLY A 270 -5.43 10.26 -16.63
C GLY A 270 -5.17 8.88 -16.04
N THR A 271 -4.18 8.17 -16.52
CA THR A 271 -3.70 6.90 -15.94
C THR A 271 -2.28 7.05 -15.42
N ILE A 272 -2.08 6.66 -14.19
CA ILE A 272 -0.75 6.45 -13.63
C ILE A 272 -0.37 5.02 -13.99
N MET A 273 0.51 4.85 -14.98
CA MET A 273 1.09 3.55 -15.27
C MET A 273 2.36 3.38 -14.45
N ILE A 274 2.37 2.35 -13.65
CA ILE A 274 3.51 1.96 -12.83
C ILE A 274 4.19 0.82 -13.57
N THR A 275 5.26 1.10 -14.31
CA THR A 275 6.09 0.08 -14.96
C THR A 275 7.37 -0.13 -14.15
N LYS A 276 7.77 -1.38 -14.00
CA LYS A 276 9.02 -1.74 -13.34
C LYS A 276 10.14 -1.63 -14.36
N ASP A 277 11.13 -0.76 -14.11
CA ASP A 277 12.30 -0.65 -14.98
C ASP A 277 13.13 -1.93 -14.93
N ALA A 278 13.37 -2.50 -16.09
CA ALA A 278 14.26 -3.65 -16.25
C ALA A 278 15.76 -3.27 -16.17
N THR A 279 16.08 -1.98 -15.94
CA THR A 279 17.46 -1.48 -15.93
C THR A 279 18.26 -1.85 -14.69
N ASP A 280 17.70 -2.61 -13.75
CA ASP A 280 18.44 -3.17 -12.62
C ASP A 280 19.07 -4.54 -12.98
N ASP A 281 19.55 -4.69 -14.21
CA ASP A 281 20.10 -5.93 -14.78
C ASP A 281 21.46 -6.33 -14.17
N LEU A 282 22.03 -5.48 -13.32
CA LEU A 282 23.22 -5.77 -12.54
C LEU A 282 22.90 -6.22 -11.12
N GLY A 283 21.93 -7.13 -10.98
CA GLY A 283 21.82 -8.00 -9.81
C GLY A 283 21.33 -7.37 -8.50
N ALA A 284 20.61 -6.26 -8.54
CA ALA A 284 19.88 -5.79 -7.38
C ALA A 284 18.61 -6.62 -7.15
N GLY A 285 18.77 -7.90 -6.85
CA GLY A 285 17.68 -8.74 -6.39
C GLY A 285 17.09 -8.12 -5.12
N ASN A 286 15.80 -7.76 -5.16
CA ASN A 286 15.03 -7.41 -3.97
C ASN A 286 15.03 -8.62 -3.03
N SER A 287 16.00 -8.67 -2.13
CA SER A 287 16.12 -9.72 -1.13
C SER A 287 15.25 -9.41 0.08
N TYR A 288 13.94 -9.27 -0.16
CA TYR A 288 12.98 -9.16 0.91
C TYR A 288 12.88 -10.51 1.63
N GLY A 289 13.42 -10.56 2.85
CA GLY A 289 13.54 -11.80 3.60
C GLY A 289 14.57 -12.78 3.04
N GLN A 290 15.28 -12.42 1.97
CA GLN A 290 16.38 -13.20 1.37
C GLN A 290 17.71 -12.55 1.73
N GLY A 291 18.55 -13.27 2.47
CA GLY A 291 19.85 -12.80 2.91
C GLY A 291 19.84 -12.19 4.30
N LEU A 292 21.04 -11.81 4.75
CA LEU A 292 21.30 -11.19 6.03
C LEU A 292 21.52 -9.68 5.82
N PRO A 293 20.58 -8.83 6.20
CA PRO A 293 20.70 -7.39 6.01
C PRO A 293 21.43 -6.73 7.18
N GLU A 294 22.19 -5.69 6.89
CA GLU A 294 22.64 -4.67 7.82
C GLU A 294 22.21 -3.32 7.29
N SER A 295 21.49 -2.56 8.08
CA SER A 295 20.92 -1.29 7.62
C SER A 295 21.15 -0.13 8.58
N ILE A 296 21.34 1.06 8.00
CA ILE A 296 21.30 2.35 8.70
C ILE A 296 20.40 3.26 7.89
N LYS A 297 19.37 3.82 8.54
CA LYS A 297 18.44 4.77 7.95
C LYS A 297 18.29 5.97 8.86
N ALA A 298 18.38 7.18 8.33
CA ALA A 298 18.15 8.41 9.08
C ALA A 298 17.32 9.39 8.24
N GLY A 299 16.47 10.17 8.90
CA GLY A 299 15.65 11.14 8.19
C GLY A 299 15.31 12.36 9.00
N LEU A 300 15.03 13.45 8.26
CA LEU A 300 14.60 14.73 8.76
C LEU A 300 13.32 15.15 8.08
N HIS A 301 12.39 15.70 8.85
CA HIS A 301 11.13 16.26 8.35
C HIS A 301 10.95 17.67 8.85
N PHE A 302 10.49 18.56 7.96
CA PHE A 302 10.07 19.90 8.29
C PHE A 302 8.73 20.22 7.62
N SER A 303 7.77 20.76 8.35
CA SER A 303 6.57 21.36 7.77
C SER A 303 6.17 22.63 8.52
N ASN A 304 5.65 23.60 7.78
CA ASN A 304 5.13 24.84 8.36
C ASN A 304 4.09 25.49 7.44
N LYS A 305 3.14 26.21 8.05
CA LYS A 305 2.18 27.06 7.38
C LYS A 305 2.27 28.46 7.97
N TRP A 306 2.31 29.49 7.12
CA TRP A 306 2.44 30.89 7.55
C TRP A 306 1.57 31.79 6.68
N ASP A 307 1.46 33.07 7.09
CA ASP A 307 0.64 34.07 6.44
C ASP A 307 -0.82 33.62 6.25
N ASN A 308 -1.50 33.26 7.38
CA ASN A 308 -2.88 32.72 7.36
C ASN A 308 -3.09 31.54 6.38
N ASP A 309 -2.12 30.63 6.33
CA ASP A 309 -2.10 29.45 5.44
C ASP A 309 -1.95 29.79 3.95
N LYS A 310 -1.55 31.03 3.62
CA LYS A 310 -1.22 31.41 2.25
C LYS A 310 -0.04 30.62 1.71
N TYR A 311 0.93 30.31 2.55
CA TYR A 311 2.09 29.51 2.23
C TYR A 311 2.06 28.23 3.07
N ASN A 312 2.15 27.09 2.42
CA ASN A 312 2.31 25.78 3.05
C ASN A 312 3.54 25.09 2.46
N ALA A 313 4.52 24.77 3.30
CA ALA A 313 5.71 24.05 2.88
C ALA A 313 5.91 22.80 3.75
N ASN A 314 6.30 21.72 3.08
CA ASN A 314 6.62 20.43 3.67
C ASN A 314 7.86 19.88 2.96
N GLY A 315 8.83 19.38 3.71
CA GLY A 315 10.04 18.82 3.16
C GLY A 315 10.56 17.64 3.98
N ASN A 316 11.14 16.66 3.30
CA ASN A 316 11.71 15.47 3.89
C ASN A 316 13.10 15.22 3.30
N TYR A 317 14.00 14.71 4.12
CA TYR A 317 15.27 14.15 3.68
C TYR A 317 15.46 12.80 4.35
N VAL A 318 15.89 11.80 3.58
CA VAL A 318 16.15 10.45 4.08
C VAL A 318 17.49 9.96 3.53
N PHE A 319 18.35 9.53 4.42
CA PHE A 319 19.55 8.76 4.16
C PHE A 319 19.28 7.29 4.41
N ASN A 320 19.75 6.41 3.54
CA ASN A 320 19.66 4.97 3.71
C ASN A 320 20.92 4.28 3.21
N LYS A 321 21.49 3.41 4.03
CA LYS A 321 22.59 2.51 3.69
C LYS A 321 22.15 1.09 4.05
N MET A 322 22.32 0.15 3.11
CA MET A 322 21.98 -1.25 3.31
C MET A 322 23.06 -2.15 2.71
N ASN A 323 23.64 -2.99 3.56
CA ASN A 323 24.49 -4.11 3.15
C ASN A 323 23.66 -5.38 3.22
N THR A 324 23.76 -6.22 2.22
CA THR A 324 23.05 -7.51 2.19
C THR A 324 23.98 -8.60 1.72
N PHE A 325 24.08 -9.65 2.51
CA PHE A 325 24.69 -10.92 2.10
C PHE A 325 23.58 -11.91 1.82
N SER A 326 23.51 -12.44 0.60
CA SER A 326 22.53 -13.45 0.19
C SER A 326 23.20 -14.69 -0.38
N ARG A 327 22.66 -15.85 -0.06
CA ARG A 327 23.03 -17.13 -0.63
C ARG A 327 21.76 -17.92 -0.91
N GLY A 328 21.65 -18.52 -2.07
CA GLY A 328 20.46 -19.29 -2.43
C GLY A 328 20.72 -20.32 -3.51
N ASN A 329 19.82 -21.30 -3.56
CA ASN A 329 19.78 -22.29 -4.62
C ASN A 329 18.41 -22.25 -5.27
N SER A 330 18.37 -22.34 -6.59
CA SER A 330 17.12 -22.52 -7.34
C SER A 330 17.13 -23.86 -8.08
N TYR A 331 15.96 -24.48 -8.12
CA TYR A 331 15.66 -25.64 -8.95
C TYR A 331 14.51 -25.27 -9.87
N ILE A 332 14.76 -25.29 -11.17
CA ILE A 332 13.80 -24.86 -12.18
C ILE A 332 13.49 -26.04 -13.07
N GLN A 333 12.25 -26.48 -13.09
CA GLN A 333 11.73 -27.42 -14.06
C GLN A 333 11.15 -26.63 -15.25
N ASN A 334 11.83 -26.64 -16.38
CA ASN A 334 11.36 -26.03 -17.61
C ASN A 334 10.52 -27.03 -18.41
N ILE A 335 9.31 -26.62 -18.78
CA ILE A 335 8.34 -27.43 -19.50
C ILE A 335 8.36 -26.97 -20.95
N LEU A 336 8.84 -27.85 -21.85
CA LEU A 336 8.81 -27.70 -23.30
C LEU A 336 7.67 -28.50 -23.90
N ALA A 337 7.43 -28.38 -25.21
CA ALA A 337 6.36 -29.11 -25.90
C ALA A 337 6.57 -30.63 -25.85
N ASP A 338 7.81 -31.09 -26.05
CA ASP A 338 8.14 -32.52 -26.22
C ASP A 338 9.04 -33.06 -25.09
N SER A 339 9.49 -32.22 -24.17
CA SER A 339 10.47 -32.58 -23.16
C SER A 339 10.42 -31.69 -21.92
N VAL A 340 11.12 -32.13 -20.91
CA VAL A 340 11.37 -31.35 -19.68
C VAL A 340 12.88 -31.27 -19.50
N TYR A 341 13.38 -30.12 -19.12
CA TYR A 341 14.76 -30.01 -18.66
C TYR A 341 14.84 -29.23 -17.34
N TYR A 342 15.89 -29.43 -16.59
CA TYR A 342 16.04 -28.89 -15.27
C TYR A 342 17.25 -27.96 -15.20
N ASN A 343 17.08 -26.81 -14.50
CA ASN A 343 18.21 -25.99 -14.09
C ASN A 343 18.40 -26.10 -12.57
N ARG A 344 19.64 -26.19 -12.15
CA ARG A 344 20.09 -26.04 -10.77
C ARG A 344 21.04 -24.88 -10.71
N ASP A 345 20.67 -23.84 -9.98
CA ASP A 345 21.50 -22.66 -9.82
C ASP A 345 21.80 -22.46 -8.34
N ALA A 346 23.04 -22.07 -8.03
CA ALA A 346 23.47 -21.67 -6.71
C ALA A 346 24.14 -20.32 -6.81
N ALA A 347 23.68 -19.34 -6.05
CA ALA A 347 24.21 -18.00 -6.09
C ALA A 347 24.60 -17.50 -4.69
N GLU A 348 25.71 -16.76 -4.63
CA GLU A 348 26.15 -16.01 -3.47
C GLU A 348 26.39 -14.56 -3.89
N THR A 349 25.73 -13.61 -3.21
CA THR A 349 25.76 -12.20 -3.58
C THR A 349 26.01 -11.31 -2.36
N HIS A 350 26.96 -10.40 -2.49
CA HIS A 350 27.19 -9.29 -1.60
C HIS A 350 26.72 -8.00 -2.28
N SER A 351 25.84 -7.25 -1.63
CA SER A 351 25.31 -5.99 -2.14
C SER A 351 25.43 -4.89 -1.11
N ASN A 352 25.95 -3.72 -1.50
CA ASN A 352 25.99 -2.51 -0.70
C ASN A 352 25.29 -1.39 -1.46
N LYS A 353 24.25 -0.80 -0.85
CA LYS A 353 23.47 0.29 -1.44
C LYS A 353 23.47 1.47 -0.48
N LEU A 354 23.77 2.66 -1.01
CA LEU A 354 23.67 3.92 -0.29
C LEU A 354 22.77 4.85 -1.08
N ARG A 355 21.83 5.54 -0.38
CA ARG A 355 20.88 6.42 -1.04
C ARG A 355 20.55 7.64 -0.19
N HIS A 356 20.52 8.79 -0.86
CA HIS A 356 20.00 10.06 -0.35
C HIS A 356 18.71 10.39 -1.11
N THR A 357 17.66 10.75 -0.40
CA THR A 357 16.37 11.13 -0.96
C THR A 357 15.92 12.44 -0.34
N ALA A 358 15.53 13.41 -1.16
CA ALA A 358 14.92 14.65 -0.73
C ALA A 358 13.57 14.82 -1.42
N SER A 359 12.55 15.21 -0.69
CA SER A 359 11.23 15.53 -1.23
C SER A 359 10.67 16.79 -0.61
N GLY A 360 9.89 17.55 -1.37
CA GLY A 360 9.26 18.78 -0.90
C GLY A 360 7.96 19.10 -1.62
N VAL A 361 7.04 19.67 -0.87
CA VAL A 361 5.77 20.21 -1.39
C VAL A 361 5.67 21.66 -0.94
N MET A 362 5.41 22.57 -1.86
CA MET A 362 5.09 23.96 -1.57
C MET A 362 3.77 24.34 -2.22
N GLU A 363 2.83 24.80 -1.43
CA GLU A 363 1.55 25.32 -1.92
C GLU A 363 1.41 26.78 -1.57
N ILE A 364 1.11 27.61 -2.59
CA ILE A 364 0.98 29.05 -2.49
C ILE A 364 -0.44 29.43 -2.92
N GLN A 365 -1.23 29.96 -1.99
CA GLN A 365 -2.52 30.53 -2.27
C GLN A 365 -2.32 31.97 -2.73
N MET A 366 -2.34 32.23 -4.03
CA MET A 366 -2.09 33.57 -4.60
C MET A 366 -3.22 34.54 -4.21
N ASP A 367 -4.47 34.06 -4.40
CA ASP A 367 -5.70 34.75 -4.02
C ASP A 367 -6.80 33.70 -3.72
N SER A 368 -8.01 34.11 -3.37
CA SER A 368 -9.14 33.21 -3.06
C SER A 368 -9.54 32.29 -4.23
N SER A 369 -9.09 32.59 -5.45
CA SER A 369 -9.44 31.86 -6.67
C SER A 369 -8.26 31.17 -7.36
N SER A 370 -7.03 31.46 -6.97
CA SER A 370 -5.82 31.01 -7.67
C SER A 370 -4.77 30.43 -6.71
N SER A 371 -4.20 29.30 -7.05
CA SER A 371 -3.11 28.67 -6.29
C SER A 371 -2.06 28.03 -7.19
N ILE A 372 -0.83 27.96 -6.68
CA ILE A 372 0.27 27.21 -7.26
C ILE A 372 0.68 26.13 -6.27
N LYS A 373 0.85 24.90 -6.75
CA LYS A 373 1.43 23.81 -5.99
C LYS A 373 2.66 23.28 -6.73
N VAL A 374 3.76 23.21 -6.02
CA VAL A 374 5.02 22.64 -6.50
C VAL A 374 5.33 21.39 -5.68
N ASN A 375 5.50 20.26 -6.33
CA ASN A 375 6.06 19.05 -5.74
C ASN A 375 7.42 18.82 -6.37
N ALA A 376 8.42 18.47 -5.57
CA ALA A 376 9.75 18.10 -6.06
C ALA A 376 10.24 16.88 -5.28
N PHE A 377 10.85 15.95 -5.99
CA PHE A 377 11.48 14.75 -5.45
C PHE A 377 12.81 14.55 -6.13
N GLY A 378 13.85 14.27 -5.37
CA GLY A 378 15.17 13.95 -5.88
C GLY A 378 15.79 12.79 -5.12
N SER A 379 16.48 11.90 -5.78
CA SER A 379 17.30 10.90 -5.13
C SER A 379 18.59 10.67 -5.88
N THR A 380 19.66 10.43 -5.12
CA THR A 380 20.98 10.02 -5.62
C THR A 380 21.47 8.87 -4.76
N GLY A 381 22.19 7.93 -5.37
CA GLY A 381 22.70 6.80 -4.61
C GLY A 381 23.72 6.00 -5.39
N THR A 382 24.51 5.22 -4.67
CA THR A 382 25.51 4.30 -5.19
C THR A 382 25.08 2.87 -4.87
N SER A 383 25.39 1.93 -5.78
CA SER A 383 25.14 0.50 -5.59
C SER A 383 26.37 -0.28 -6.02
N THR A 384 26.92 -1.08 -5.12
CA THR A 384 27.95 -2.06 -5.45
C THR A 384 27.39 -3.46 -5.22
N SER A 385 27.70 -4.37 -6.14
CA SER A 385 27.27 -5.78 -6.03
C SER A 385 28.38 -6.68 -6.53
N SER A 386 28.59 -7.82 -5.88
CA SER A 386 29.41 -8.93 -6.37
C SER A 386 28.65 -10.22 -6.22
N SER A 387 28.64 -11.05 -7.27
CA SER A 387 27.94 -12.34 -7.27
C SER A 387 28.82 -13.43 -7.83
N THR A 388 28.75 -14.59 -7.20
CA THR A 388 29.26 -15.87 -7.74
C THR A 388 28.08 -16.79 -7.97
N ASP A 389 27.89 -17.19 -9.21
CA ASP A 389 26.77 -18.03 -9.63
C ASP A 389 27.30 -19.34 -10.23
N ASN A 390 26.81 -20.47 -9.73
CA ASN A 390 27.00 -21.81 -10.28
C ASN A 390 25.68 -22.27 -10.88
N SER A 391 25.69 -22.62 -12.16
CA SER A 391 24.50 -23.11 -12.87
C SER A 391 24.77 -24.46 -13.50
N GLN A 392 23.74 -25.29 -13.59
CA GLN A 392 23.74 -26.60 -14.26
C GLN A 392 22.43 -26.79 -15.00
N ALA A 393 22.51 -27.18 -16.28
CA ALA A 393 21.35 -27.64 -17.04
C ALA A 393 21.39 -29.17 -17.16
N LEU A 394 20.25 -29.81 -16.90
CA LEU A 394 20.11 -31.28 -16.91
C LEU A 394 19.01 -31.68 -17.88
N SER A 395 19.24 -32.75 -18.62
CA SER A 395 18.22 -33.39 -19.47
C SER A 395 17.08 -33.97 -18.64
N GLN A 396 16.05 -34.47 -19.33
CA GLN A 396 14.93 -35.18 -18.70
C GLN A 396 15.38 -36.43 -17.91
N GLU A 397 16.49 -37.07 -18.34
CA GLU A 397 17.11 -38.23 -17.69
C GLU A 397 18.10 -37.83 -16.58
N ASN A 398 18.11 -36.54 -16.16
CA ASN A 398 19.05 -35.99 -15.19
C ASN A 398 20.53 -36.07 -15.63
N LYS A 399 20.84 -36.17 -16.91
CA LYS A 399 22.19 -36.06 -17.43
C LYS A 399 22.59 -34.58 -17.56
N LEU A 400 23.82 -34.27 -17.23
CA LEU A 400 24.37 -32.90 -17.33
C LEU A 400 24.54 -32.52 -18.81
N VAL A 401 23.94 -31.39 -19.22
CA VAL A 401 24.01 -30.81 -20.56
C VAL A 401 25.02 -29.69 -20.61
N ASN A 402 24.97 -28.79 -19.63
CA ASN A 402 25.95 -27.75 -19.42
C ASN A 402 26.12 -27.40 -17.96
N SER A 403 27.26 -26.78 -17.63
CA SER A 403 27.47 -26.11 -16.34
C SER A 403 28.12 -24.76 -16.55
N GLY A 404 27.86 -23.80 -15.67
CA GLY A 404 28.42 -22.46 -15.69
C GLY A 404 28.94 -22.03 -14.33
N LEU A 405 30.12 -21.42 -14.29
CA LEU A 405 30.64 -20.66 -13.15
C LEU A 405 30.79 -19.22 -13.58
N ARG A 406 30.01 -18.34 -12.98
CA ARG A 406 29.98 -16.92 -13.29
C ARG A 406 30.33 -16.09 -12.05
N ASN A 407 31.35 -15.26 -12.18
CA ASN A 407 31.68 -14.22 -11.22
C ASN A 407 31.36 -12.88 -11.87
N SER A 408 30.52 -12.09 -11.24
CA SER A 408 30.16 -10.76 -11.69
C SER A 408 30.31 -9.74 -10.58
N SER A 409 30.75 -8.54 -10.95
CA SER A 409 30.75 -7.38 -10.04
C SER A 409 30.21 -6.17 -10.77
N SER A 410 29.57 -5.28 -10.03
CA SER A 410 29.04 -4.03 -10.55
C SER A 410 29.19 -2.93 -9.52
N ASN A 411 29.52 -1.74 -10.00
CA ASN A 411 29.46 -0.49 -9.24
C ASN A 411 28.73 0.54 -10.10
N GLY A 412 27.71 1.19 -9.55
CA GLY A 412 26.93 2.15 -10.32
C GLY A 412 26.29 3.22 -9.45
N ASP A 413 26.05 4.36 -10.08
CA ASP A 413 25.37 5.52 -9.53
C ASP A 413 23.97 5.62 -10.16
N ASN A 414 22.99 5.93 -9.33
CA ASN A 414 21.61 6.10 -9.75
C ASN A 414 21.11 7.48 -9.30
N ASN A 415 20.60 8.26 -10.23
CA ASN A 415 20.08 9.59 -9.98
C ASN A 415 18.65 9.70 -10.49
N SER A 416 17.76 10.31 -9.72
CA SER A 416 16.41 10.61 -10.18
C SER A 416 15.95 11.97 -9.68
N PHE A 417 15.22 12.67 -10.54
CA PHE A 417 14.56 13.92 -10.21
C PHE A 417 13.16 13.89 -10.80
N ASN A 418 12.17 14.34 -10.03
CA ASN A 418 10.79 14.46 -10.47
C ASN A 418 10.22 15.77 -9.92
N SER A 419 9.62 16.59 -10.76
CA SER A 419 8.96 17.81 -10.35
C SER A 419 7.59 17.96 -11.01
N THR A 420 6.64 18.51 -10.27
CA THR A 420 5.32 18.89 -10.77
C THR A 420 4.99 20.29 -10.31
N VAL A 421 4.70 21.17 -11.26
CA VAL A 421 4.16 22.51 -10.99
C VAL A 421 2.72 22.53 -11.47
N LEU A 422 1.79 22.80 -10.58
CA LEU A 422 0.35 22.84 -10.86
C LEU A 422 -0.19 24.24 -10.52
N TRP A 423 -0.57 25.00 -11.55
CA TRP A 423 -1.32 26.24 -11.40
C TRP A 423 -2.81 25.99 -11.59
N ARG A 424 -3.64 26.61 -10.75
CA ARG A 424 -5.10 26.45 -10.74
C ARG A 424 -5.79 27.81 -10.59
N LYS A 425 -6.87 28.02 -11.36
CA LYS A 425 -7.69 29.24 -11.30
C LYS A 425 -9.19 28.91 -11.36
N LYS A 426 -9.96 29.46 -10.41
CA LYS A 426 -11.44 29.50 -10.43
C LYS A 426 -11.90 30.80 -11.04
N PHE A 427 -12.90 30.75 -11.90
CA PHE A 427 -13.52 31.93 -12.50
C PHE A 427 -14.73 32.40 -11.67
N LYS A 428 -15.26 33.59 -11.98
CA LYS A 428 -16.47 34.14 -11.33
C LYS A 428 -17.68 33.21 -11.48
N LYS A 429 -17.85 32.56 -12.66
CA LYS A 429 -18.90 31.55 -12.87
C LYS A 429 -18.58 30.31 -12.06
N LYS A 430 -19.44 29.98 -11.08
CA LYS A 430 -19.24 28.85 -10.18
C LYS A 430 -19.09 27.53 -10.96
N GLY A 431 -18.03 26.79 -10.71
CA GLY A 431 -17.70 25.52 -11.38
C GLY A 431 -16.87 25.68 -12.66
N ARG A 432 -16.63 26.92 -13.16
CA ARG A 432 -15.70 27.17 -14.24
C ARG A 432 -14.28 27.25 -13.68
N THR A 433 -13.38 26.41 -14.18
CA THR A 433 -12.01 26.37 -13.73
C THR A 433 -11.04 26.12 -14.88
N ILE A 434 -9.80 26.54 -14.70
CA ILE A 434 -8.67 26.13 -15.52
C ILE A 434 -7.54 25.67 -14.63
N SER A 435 -6.84 24.63 -15.03
CA SER A 435 -5.60 24.18 -14.43
C SER A 435 -4.57 23.89 -15.49
N VAL A 436 -3.32 24.21 -15.19
CA VAL A 436 -2.16 23.89 -16.02
C VAL A 436 -1.13 23.19 -15.15
N SER A 437 -0.72 22.01 -15.56
CA SER A 437 0.36 21.27 -14.90
C SER A 437 1.56 21.16 -15.85
N PHE A 438 2.74 21.28 -15.26
CA PHE A 438 4.01 20.97 -15.90
C PHE A 438 4.70 19.90 -15.07
N ASN A 439 5.16 18.84 -15.72
CA ASN A 439 5.84 17.72 -15.08
C ASN A 439 7.19 17.52 -15.75
N GLU A 440 8.22 17.29 -14.95
CA GLU A 440 9.55 16.90 -15.42
C GLU A 440 10.02 15.69 -14.61
N ARG A 441 10.55 14.70 -15.30
CA ARG A 441 11.17 13.53 -14.66
C ARG A 441 12.48 13.20 -15.37
N TYR A 442 13.54 13.16 -14.60
CA TYR A 442 14.85 12.68 -15.03
C TYR A 442 15.20 11.41 -14.25
N THR A 443 15.70 10.40 -14.94
CA THR A 443 16.36 9.23 -14.35
C THR A 443 17.66 8.99 -15.08
N GLY A 444 18.76 8.77 -14.34
CA GLY A 444 20.06 8.44 -14.87
C GLY A 444 20.68 7.30 -14.06
N SER A 445 21.32 6.37 -14.76
CA SER A 445 22.10 5.30 -14.14
C SER A 445 23.41 5.15 -14.93
N ASP A 446 24.50 5.14 -14.22
CA ASP A 446 25.85 4.88 -14.74
C ASP A 446 26.41 3.69 -13.98
N SER A 447 26.73 2.61 -14.67
CA SER A 447 27.24 1.40 -14.06
C SER A 447 28.42 0.82 -14.83
N LYS A 448 29.40 0.33 -14.05
CA LYS A 448 30.58 -0.34 -14.54
C LYS A 448 30.77 -1.65 -13.78
N GLY A 449 31.06 -2.72 -14.51
CA GLY A 449 31.18 -4.04 -13.91
C GLY A 449 32.12 -4.97 -14.67
N PHE A 450 32.39 -6.09 -14.04
CA PHE A 450 33.19 -7.17 -14.61
C PHE A 450 32.36 -8.42 -14.66
N LEU A 451 32.49 -9.16 -15.76
CA LEU A 451 31.90 -10.47 -15.98
C LEU A 451 33.01 -11.47 -16.31
N ASN A 452 33.21 -12.42 -15.43
CA ASN A 452 34.05 -13.59 -15.69
C ASN A 452 33.16 -14.83 -15.63
N ASN A 453 33.09 -15.58 -16.76
CA ASN A 453 32.26 -16.77 -16.89
C ASN A 453 33.01 -17.87 -17.60
N ARG A 454 32.82 -19.10 -17.10
CA ARG A 454 33.22 -20.34 -17.77
C ARG A 454 31.97 -21.21 -17.89
N SER A 455 31.67 -21.65 -19.13
CA SER A 455 30.56 -22.57 -19.42
C SER A 455 31.12 -23.84 -20.07
N ASP A 456 30.90 -24.98 -19.44
CA ASP A 456 31.31 -26.27 -19.92
C ASP A 456 30.10 -27.04 -20.48
N PHE A 457 30.25 -27.69 -21.66
CA PHE A 457 29.19 -28.42 -22.33
C PHE A 457 29.57 -29.89 -22.39
N TYR A 458 28.60 -30.78 -22.14
CA TYR A 458 28.80 -32.18 -21.95
C TYR A 458 28.15 -32.99 -23.08
N ASP A 459 28.81 -34.08 -23.47
CA ASP A 459 28.25 -35.06 -24.39
C ASP A 459 27.36 -36.06 -23.65
N ASN A 460 26.81 -37.05 -24.39
CA ASN A 460 25.98 -38.09 -23.82
C ASN A 460 26.72 -39.05 -22.85
N ALA A 461 28.06 -39.14 -22.97
CA ALA A 461 28.89 -39.91 -22.07
C ALA A 461 29.20 -39.18 -20.76
N GLY A 462 28.99 -37.87 -20.72
CA GLY A 462 29.27 -37.01 -19.59
C GLY A 462 30.65 -36.34 -19.64
N ASP A 463 31.31 -36.40 -20.78
CA ASP A 463 32.62 -35.77 -21.01
C ASP A 463 32.45 -34.32 -21.52
N ILE A 464 33.36 -33.42 -21.10
CA ILE A 464 33.36 -32.05 -21.61
C ILE A 464 33.89 -32.05 -23.04
N PHE A 465 33.02 -31.70 -24.00
CA PHE A 465 33.44 -31.57 -25.39
C PHE A 465 33.68 -30.11 -25.84
N ARG A 466 33.21 -29.14 -25.04
CA ARG A 466 33.35 -27.71 -25.34
C ARG A 466 33.37 -26.89 -24.07
N THR A 467 34.24 -25.88 -24.02
CA THR A 467 34.29 -24.84 -22.98
C THR A 467 34.20 -23.47 -23.60
N ASP A 468 33.27 -22.64 -23.18
CA ASP A 468 33.15 -21.23 -23.55
C ASP A 468 33.58 -20.36 -22.34
N THR A 469 34.48 -19.40 -22.58
CA THR A 469 34.89 -18.45 -21.54
C THR A 469 34.51 -17.01 -21.93
N THR A 470 34.17 -16.21 -20.97
CA THR A 470 33.88 -14.79 -21.11
C THR A 470 34.62 -14.03 -20.00
N ASP A 471 35.47 -13.06 -20.36
CA ASP A 471 36.13 -12.17 -19.39
C ASP A 471 36.05 -10.75 -19.92
N GLN A 472 35.06 -9.98 -19.39
CA GLN A 472 34.64 -8.68 -19.91
C GLN A 472 34.54 -7.62 -18.84
N ASN A 473 34.89 -6.39 -19.21
CA ASN A 473 34.44 -5.18 -18.53
C ASN A 473 33.20 -4.65 -19.27
N LYS A 474 32.16 -4.32 -18.53
CA LYS A 474 30.91 -3.80 -19.06
C LYS A 474 30.59 -2.43 -18.48
N VAL A 475 30.25 -1.50 -19.36
CA VAL A 475 29.79 -0.14 -19.02
C VAL A 475 28.38 0.02 -19.56
N ASN A 476 27.48 0.48 -18.73
CA ASN A 476 26.10 0.77 -19.12
C ASN A 476 25.68 2.13 -18.54
N VAL A 477 25.43 3.09 -19.45
CA VAL A 477 24.98 4.44 -19.12
C VAL A 477 23.59 4.62 -19.70
N VAL A 478 22.61 4.84 -18.81
CA VAL A 478 21.21 5.07 -19.19
C VAL A 478 20.77 6.43 -18.69
N SER A 479 20.11 7.19 -19.52
CA SER A 479 19.42 8.41 -19.10
C SER A 479 18.04 8.50 -19.76
N GLN A 480 17.07 8.96 -19.00
CA GLN A 480 15.72 9.22 -19.50
C GLN A 480 15.27 10.58 -18.98
N ASN A 481 14.79 11.42 -19.87
CA ASN A 481 14.17 12.70 -19.54
C ASN A 481 12.73 12.71 -20.09
N ILE A 482 11.78 12.98 -19.22
CA ILE A 482 10.36 13.05 -19.53
C ILE A 482 9.87 14.45 -19.19
N ILE A 483 9.27 15.13 -20.17
CA ILE A 483 8.65 16.44 -19.98
C ILE A 483 7.19 16.32 -20.40
N GLY A 484 6.29 16.78 -19.54
CA GLY A 484 4.86 16.79 -19.80
C GLY A 484 4.21 18.13 -19.43
N ALA A 485 3.28 18.58 -20.24
CA ALA A 485 2.43 19.71 -19.93
C ALA A 485 0.97 19.34 -20.19
N LYS A 486 0.06 19.68 -19.29
CA LYS A 486 -1.39 19.41 -19.43
C LYS A 486 -2.19 20.64 -19.02
N ALA A 487 -3.11 21.04 -19.87
CA ALA A 487 -4.13 22.04 -19.56
C ALA A 487 -5.50 21.38 -19.49
N THR A 488 -6.29 21.72 -18.47
CA THR A 488 -7.65 21.22 -18.28
C THR A 488 -8.57 22.40 -18.02
N TYR A 489 -9.63 22.52 -18.81
CA TYR A 489 -10.67 23.54 -18.67
C TYR A 489 -12.01 22.90 -18.40
N THR A 490 -12.71 23.36 -17.36
CA THR A 490 -14.03 22.86 -16.99
C THR A 490 -15.09 23.95 -17.16
N GLU A 491 -16.11 23.66 -17.95
CA GLU A 491 -17.27 24.57 -18.20
C GLU A 491 -18.53 23.99 -17.55
N PRO A 492 -19.17 24.68 -16.60
CA PRO A 492 -20.45 24.26 -16.05
C PRO A 492 -21.60 24.51 -17.05
N ILE A 493 -22.33 23.44 -17.41
CA ILE A 493 -23.56 23.47 -18.19
C ILE A 493 -24.75 23.73 -17.26
N SER A 494 -24.76 23.08 -16.12
CA SER A 494 -25.78 23.23 -15.07
C SER A 494 -25.13 23.19 -13.67
N LYS A 495 -25.96 23.22 -12.61
CA LYS A 495 -25.46 23.06 -11.25
C LYS A 495 -24.81 21.69 -10.98
N THR A 496 -25.14 20.69 -11.79
CA THR A 496 -24.68 19.30 -11.60
C THR A 496 -23.96 18.73 -12.82
N SER A 497 -23.98 19.42 -13.95
CA SER A 497 -23.42 18.93 -15.22
C SER A 497 -22.31 19.85 -15.72
N PHE A 498 -21.20 19.23 -16.16
CA PHE A 498 -20.01 19.95 -16.60
C PHE A 498 -19.44 19.30 -17.87
N LEU A 499 -18.80 20.11 -18.72
CA LEU A 499 -17.91 19.64 -19.78
C LEU A 499 -16.47 19.93 -19.35
N GLU A 500 -15.61 18.96 -19.52
CA GLU A 500 -14.18 19.08 -19.31
C GLU A 500 -13.45 18.88 -20.63
N PHE A 501 -12.60 19.83 -20.97
CA PHE A 501 -11.71 19.78 -22.13
C PHE A 501 -10.29 19.67 -21.60
N ASN A 502 -9.50 18.76 -22.18
CA ASN A 502 -8.10 18.63 -21.81
C ASN A 502 -7.23 18.57 -23.07
N TYR A 503 -6.03 19.12 -22.94
CA TYR A 503 -4.94 18.94 -23.89
C TYR A 503 -3.66 18.64 -23.13
N SER A 504 -2.90 17.68 -23.59
CA SER A 504 -1.59 17.37 -23.02
C SER A 504 -0.56 17.12 -24.11
N TYR A 505 0.66 17.58 -23.82
CA TYR A 505 1.88 17.27 -24.56
C TYR A 505 2.80 16.47 -23.65
N TYR A 506 3.41 15.43 -24.18
CA TYR A 506 4.33 14.56 -23.47
C TYR A 506 5.52 14.21 -24.38
N ASN A 507 6.72 14.40 -23.88
CA ASN A 507 7.98 14.03 -24.53
C ASN A 507 8.74 13.07 -23.63
N ASN A 508 9.20 11.95 -24.17
CA ASN A 508 10.17 11.07 -23.54
C ASN A 508 11.40 11.00 -24.42
N SER A 509 12.56 11.26 -23.86
CA SER A 509 13.87 11.09 -24.49
C SER A 509 14.71 10.16 -23.64
N SER A 510 14.94 8.96 -24.13
CA SER A 510 15.76 7.93 -23.47
C SER A 510 17.02 7.67 -24.28
N ASN A 511 18.15 7.59 -23.62
CA ASN A 511 19.46 7.30 -24.18
C ASN A 511 20.07 6.13 -23.41
N GLN A 512 20.62 5.15 -24.12
CA GLN A 512 21.35 4.04 -23.52
C GLN A 512 22.60 3.74 -24.29
N LYS A 513 23.74 3.82 -23.61
CA LYS A 513 25.04 3.46 -24.13
C LYS A 513 25.57 2.24 -23.38
N ILE A 514 25.73 1.13 -24.08
CA ILE A 514 26.31 -0.12 -23.56
C ILE A 514 27.60 -0.38 -24.26
N GLU A 515 28.69 -0.60 -23.53
CA GLU A 515 30.01 -0.95 -24.02
C GLU A 515 30.54 -2.19 -23.29
N SER A 516 31.01 -3.16 -24.03
CA SER A 516 31.61 -4.39 -23.52
C SER A 516 33.02 -4.50 -24.06
N TYR A 517 34.00 -4.65 -23.19
CA TYR A 517 35.40 -4.70 -23.53
C TYR A 517 36.02 -6.05 -23.12
N ASN A 518 36.69 -6.71 -24.06
CA ASN A 518 37.58 -7.84 -23.79
C ASN A 518 38.95 -7.33 -23.37
N LYS A 519 39.75 -8.21 -22.76
CA LYS A 519 41.17 -7.95 -22.50
C LYS A 519 41.99 -7.94 -23.80
N ASP A 520 42.90 -6.99 -23.90
CA ASP A 520 43.95 -7.00 -24.90
C ASP A 520 45.12 -7.92 -24.50
N VAL A 521 46.14 -8.02 -25.34
CA VAL A 521 47.37 -8.81 -25.11
C VAL A 521 48.17 -8.36 -23.88
N GLY A 522 47.95 -7.13 -23.40
CA GLY A 522 48.55 -6.58 -22.19
C GLY A 522 47.72 -6.78 -20.95
N GLY A 523 46.56 -7.47 -21.04
CA GLY A 523 45.63 -7.76 -19.94
C GLY A 523 44.73 -6.61 -19.56
N LYS A 524 44.68 -5.51 -20.33
CA LYS A 524 43.75 -4.38 -20.11
C LYS A 524 42.44 -4.59 -20.89
N TYR A 525 41.33 -4.20 -20.31
CA TYR A 525 40.03 -4.21 -20.98
C TYR A 525 39.91 -3.01 -21.93
N SER A 526 40.42 -3.16 -23.12
CA SER A 526 40.49 -2.11 -24.15
C SER A 526 39.91 -2.53 -25.51
N MET A 527 39.66 -3.82 -25.73
CA MET A 527 39.10 -4.33 -26.98
C MET A 527 37.57 -4.29 -26.96
N LEU A 528 37.00 -3.28 -27.64
CA LEU A 528 35.52 -3.15 -27.73
C LEU A 528 34.95 -4.35 -28.49
N VAL A 529 33.83 -4.89 -27.97
CA VAL A 529 33.07 -5.98 -28.60
C VAL A 529 31.83 -5.38 -29.26
N ASP A 530 31.91 -5.09 -30.56
CA ASP A 530 30.85 -4.39 -31.31
C ASP A 530 29.48 -5.11 -31.23
N SER A 531 29.45 -6.45 -31.24
CA SER A 531 28.21 -7.22 -31.16
C SER A 531 27.49 -7.16 -29.80
N LEU A 532 28.18 -6.64 -28.77
CA LEU A 532 27.70 -6.49 -27.40
C LEU A 532 27.73 -5.01 -26.95
N SER A 533 28.00 -4.08 -27.90
CA SER A 533 28.08 -2.65 -27.63
C SER A 533 27.14 -1.89 -28.54
N ASN A 534 26.50 -0.87 -28.03
CA ASN A 534 25.61 0.01 -28.79
C ASN A 534 25.42 1.35 -28.09
N ASP A 535 25.11 2.39 -28.87
CA ASP A 535 24.58 3.67 -28.37
C ASP A 535 23.24 3.94 -29.06
N PHE A 536 22.18 3.93 -28.27
CA PHE A 536 20.81 3.89 -28.76
C PHE A 536 19.96 5.00 -28.13
N LYS A 537 19.26 5.75 -29.00
CA LYS A 537 18.36 6.82 -28.58
C LYS A 537 16.92 6.51 -28.97
N TYR A 538 16.03 6.66 -27.99
CA TYR A 538 14.60 6.43 -28.16
C TYR A 538 13.80 7.64 -27.69
N ILE A 539 13.13 8.29 -28.65
CA ILE A 539 12.31 9.47 -28.38
C ILE A 539 10.87 9.18 -28.80
N TYR A 540 9.92 9.59 -28.01
CA TYR A 540 8.55 9.68 -28.44
C TYR A 540 7.85 10.93 -27.92
N ASN A 541 7.00 11.50 -28.78
CA ASN A 541 6.19 12.69 -28.53
C ASN A 541 4.73 12.31 -28.63
N THR A 542 3.94 12.60 -27.61
CA THR A 542 2.51 12.34 -27.61
C THR A 542 1.74 13.64 -27.43
N ASN A 543 0.84 13.93 -28.37
CA ASN A 543 -0.15 14.99 -28.28
C ASN A 543 -1.50 14.36 -28.02
N THR A 544 -2.19 14.80 -26.99
CA THR A 544 -3.49 14.23 -26.59
C THR A 544 -4.50 15.35 -26.40
N ALA A 545 -5.66 15.20 -27.03
CA ALA A 545 -6.83 16.06 -26.84
C ALA A 545 -8.02 15.22 -26.39
N GLY A 546 -8.80 15.74 -25.46
CA GLY A 546 -9.93 14.98 -24.91
C GLY A 546 -11.09 15.85 -24.44
N VAL A 547 -12.26 15.19 -24.40
CA VAL A 547 -13.48 15.76 -23.86
C VAL A 547 -14.18 14.76 -22.96
N SER A 548 -14.75 15.26 -21.85
CA SER A 548 -15.53 14.43 -20.93
C SER A 548 -16.76 15.20 -20.45
N TYR A 549 -17.87 14.48 -20.36
CA TYR A 549 -19.07 14.95 -19.68
C TYR A 549 -19.06 14.43 -18.26
N LEU A 550 -19.24 15.33 -17.28
CA LEU A 550 -19.26 15.01 -15.86
C LEU A 550 -20.63 15.36 -15.28
N TYR A 551 -21.22 14.43 -14.55
CA TYR A 551 -22.46 14.62 -13.80
C TYR A 551 -22.19 14.39 -12.30
N ASN A 552 -22.43 15.42 -11.49
CA ASN A 552 -22.20 15.41 -10.04
C ASN A 552 -23.51 15.63 -9.28
N GLY A 553 -24.35 14.60 -9.24
CA GLY A 553 -25.62 14.57 -8.52
C GLY A 553 -25.46 14.09 -7.07
N LYS A 554 -26.56 14.15 -6.31
CA LYS A 554 -26.55 13.72 -4.89
C LYS A 554 -26.34 12.21 -4.74
N LYS A 555 -27.00 11.39 -5.58
CA LYS A 555 -26.90 9.92 -5.55
C LYS A 555 -26.01 9.37 -6.66
N ILE A 556 -25.98 10.00 -7.81
CA ILE A 556 -25.19 9.56 -8.96
C ILE A 556 -24.08 10.57 -9.21
N ILE A 557 -22.86 10.06 -9.35
CA ILE A 557 -21.71 10.78 -9.87
C ILE A 557 -21.21 9.97 -11.05
N SER A 558 -21.08 10.59 -12.22
CA SER A 558 -20.61 9.90 -13.41
C SER A 558 -19.76 10.81 -14.29
N SER A 559 -18.80 10.23 -14.98
CA SER A 559 -18.07 10.88 -16.06
C SER A 559 -17.95 9.93 -17.24
N PHE A 560 -18.16 10.46 -18.45
CA PHE A 560 -18.00 9.73 -19.70
C PHE A 560 -17.24 10.61 -20.67
N GLY A 561 -16.24 10.04 -21.33
CA GLY A 561 -15.42 10.80 -22.24
C GLY A 561 -14.40 9.94 -22.95
N GLY A 562 -13.53 10.61 -23.66
CA GLY A 562 -12.40 9.97 -24.30
C GLY A 562 -11.36 10.97 -24.75
N ASN A 563 -10.18 10.46 -24.97
CA ASN A 563 -9.05 11.22 -25.47
C ASN A 563 -8.59 10.60 -26.80
N ILE A 564 -8.17 11.44 -27.73
CA ILE A 564 -7.47 11.04 -28.95
C ILE A 564 -6.02 11.46 -28.79
N ALA A 565 -5.10 10.53 -29.01
CA ALA A 565 -3.68 10.78 -28.94
C ALA A 565 -2.99 10.43 -30.25
N ASN A 566 -2.05 11.27 -30.63
CA ASN A 566 -1.06 10.99 -31.67
C ASN A 566 0.31 10.83 -31.00
N THR A 567 0.96 9.68 -31.21
CA THR A 567 2.29 9.39 -30.65
C THR A 567 3.27 9.12 -31.79
N ALA A 568 4.25 10.00 -31.93
CA ALA A 568 5.36 9.89 -32.89
C ALA A 568 6.59 9.33 -32.20
N PHE A 569 7.12 8.24 -32.72
CA PHE A 569 8.30 7.53 -32.21
C PHE A 569 9.48 7.73 -33.14
N GLN A 570 10.67 7.84 -32.55
CA GLN A 570 11.95 7.81 -33.25
C GLN A 570 12.93 6.93 -32.47
N GLN A 571 13.46 5.91 -33.11
CA GLN A 571 14.52 5.04 -32.62
C GLN A 571 15.75 5.27 -33.45
N THR A 572 16.88 5.63 -32.83
CA THR A 572 18.15 5.93 -33.52
C THR A 572 19.24 5.06 -32.93
N ASP A 573 19.85 4.21 -33.77
CA ASP A 573 21.06 3.47 -33.45
C ASP A 573 22.22 4.36 -33.91
N LEU A 574 22.95 4.96 -32.97
CA LEU A 574 24.04 5.91 -33.26
C LEU A 574 25.31 5.23 -33.73
N VAL A 575 25.50 3.93 -33.45
CA VAL A 575 26.64 3.16 -33.93
C VAL A 575 26.45 2.76 -35.39
N LYS A 576 25.22 2.38 -35.77
CA LYS A 576 24.89 1.96 -37.15
C LYS A 576 24.39 3.10 -38.01
N ASP A 577 24.26 4.30 -37.47
CA ASP A 577 23.68 5.50 -38.13
C ASP A 577 22.32 5.20 -38.79
N THR A 578 21.46 4.49 -38.07
CA THR A 578 20.14 4.13 -38.57
C THR A 578 19.03 4.73 -37.71
N THR A 579 18.01 5.29 -38.38
CA THR A 579 16.87 5.87 -37.70
C THR A 579 15.58 5.24 -38.22
N ARG A 580 14.72 4.75 -37.26
CA ARG A 580 13.37 4.27 -37.53
C ARG A 580 12.35 5.24 -36.96
N LYS A 581 11.30 5.55 -37.73
CA LYS A 581 10.20 6.40 -37.30
C LYS A 581 8.87 5.64 -37.42
N SER A 582 8.00 5.81 -36.44
CA SER A 582 6.63 5.29 -36.50
C SER A 582 5.66 6.27 -35.84
N ASN A 583 4.40 6.20 -36.23
CA ASN A 583 3.35 7.08 -35.70
C ASN A 583 2.10 6.28 -35.42
N TYR A 584 1.50 6.49 -34.25
CA TYR A 584 0.31 5.79 -33.81
C TYR A 584 -0.77 6.78 -33.39
N TYR A 585 -2.01 6.48 -33.78
CA TYR A 585 -3.21 7.16 -33.32
C TYR A 585 -3.98 6.23 -32.39
N ASN A 586 -4.31 6.72 -31.21
CA ASN A 586 -5.02 5.95 -30.20
C ASN A 586 -6.25 6.70 -29.72
N PHE A 587 -7.31 5.96 -29.44
CA PHE A 587 -8.48 6.46 -28.73
C PHE A 587 -8.52 5.84 -27.34
N PHE A 588 -8.60 6.67 -26.31
CA PHE A 588 -8.66 6.28 -24.89
C PHE A 588 -10.05 6.61 -24.32
N PRO A 589 -11.02 5.69 -24.42
CA PRO A 589 -12.30 5.90 -23.77
C PRO A 589 -12.14 5.78 -22.25
N ARG A 590 -12.90 6.60 -21.54
CA ARG A 590 -13.01 6.50 -20.08
C ARG A 590 -14.44 6.65 -19.62
N ALA A 591 -14.82 5.90 -18.60
CA ALA A 591 -16.12 5.97 -17.97
C ALA A 591 -15.95 5.75 -16.47
N ASN A 592 -16.60 6.59 -15.69
CA ASN A 592 -16.72 6.43 -14.25
C ASN A 592 -18.20 6.55 -13.89
N PHE A 593 -18.67 5.63 -13.09
CA PHE A 593 -20.04 5.64 -12.57
C PHE A 593 -20.00 5.30 -11.08
N ARG A 594 -20.59 6.16 -10.27
CA ARG A 594 -20.77 5.91 -8.85
C ARG A 594 -22.20 6.15 -8.44
N TYR A 595 -22.77 5.13 -7.78
CA TYR A 595 -24.08 5.21 -7.16
C TYR A 595 -23.95 5.18 -5.64
N LYS A 596 -24.47 6.19 -4.96
CA LYS A 596 -24.52 6.27 -3.50
C LYS A 596 -25.88 5.76 -3.04
N PHE A 597 -25.94 4.57 -2.46
CA PHE A 597 -27.15 4.05 -1.81
C PHE A 597 -27.45 4.84 -0.52
N SER A 598 -26.38 5.16 0.22
CA SER A 598 -26.39 5.99 1.43
C SER A 598 -25.05 6.70 1.57
N SER A 599 -24.86 7.47 2.66
CA SER A 599 -23.53 8.02 3.03
C SER A 599 -22.50 6.93 3.34
N PHE A 600 -22.93 5.69 3.58
CA PHE A 600 -22.11 4.56 3.98
C PHE A 600 -22.09 3.41 2.99
N SER A 601 -22.83 3.54 1.89
CA SER A 601 -22.96 2.50 0.91
C SER A 601 -22.87 3.08 -0.49
N ASN A 602 -21.89 2.61 -1.25
CA ASN A 602 -21.69 3.03 -2.63
C ASN A 602 -21.21 1.88 -3.51
N LEU A 603 -21.56 1.98 -4.77
CA LEU A 603 -21.05 1.17 -5.86
C LEU A 603 -20.30 2.09 -6.80
N SER A 604 -19.08 1.74 -7.18
CA SER A 604 -18.33 2.44 -8.24
C SER A 604 -17.87 1.47 -9.31
N ILE A 605 -18.01 1.88 -10.56
CA ILE A 605 -17.55 1.16 -11.75
C ILE A 605 -16.69 2.14 -12.54
N ASN A 606 -15.48 1.74 -12.85
CA ASN A 606 -14.54 2.55 -13.62
C ASN A 606 -14.06 1.73 -14.82
N TYR A 607 -13.94 2.39 -15.94
CA TYR A 607 -13.32 1.86 -17.14
C TYR A 607 -12.33 2.89 -17.70
N ASN A 608 -11.15 2.44 -18.07
CA ASN A 608 -10.18 3.25 -18.79
C ASN A 608 -9.35 2.41 -19.76
N GLY A 609 -9.16 2.96 -20.97
CA GLY A 609 -8.20 2.48 -21.94
C GLY A 609 -6.88 3.23 -21.83
N SER A 610 -5.74 2.52 -21.97
CA SER A 610 -4.41 3.11 -21.92
C SER A 610 -3.42 2.33 -22.78
N THR A 611 -2.36 3.01 -23.28
CA THR A 611 -1.22 2.36 -23.93
C THR A 611 0.00 2.34 -23.03
N SER A 612 0.83 1.30 -23.18
CA SER A 612 2.18 1.23 -22.65
C SER A 612 3.18 1.05 -23.77
N GLN A 613 4.21 1.87 -23.74
CA GLN A 613 5.24 1.86 -24.76
C GLN A 613 6.31 0.82 -24.42
N PRO A 614 7.01 0.21 -25.41
CA PRO A 614 8.18 -0.60 -25.14
C PRO A 614 9.27 0.23 -24.45
N THR A 615 10.03 -0.41 -23.56
CA THR A 615 11.23 0.21 -22.96
C THR A 615 12.42 0.20 -23.93
N ILE A 616 13.42 1.03 -23.67
CA ILE A 616 14.63 1.09 -24.52
C ILE A 616 15.34 -0.27 -24.58
N ASP A 617 15.43 -1.00 -23.47
CA ASP A 617 16.01 -2.36 -23.41
C ASP A 617 15.23 -3.39 -24.22
N GLN A 618 13.91 -3.23 -24.33
CA GLN A 618 13.08 -4.15 -25.10
C GLN A 618 13.23 -3.97 -26.61
N ILE A 619 13.53 -2.74 -27.06
CA ILE A 619 13.62 -2.42 -28.49
C ILE A 619 15.06 -2.36 -29.03
N GLN A 620 16.07 -2.13 -28.18
CA GLN A 620 17.46 -2.04 -28.61
C GLN A 620 17.94 -3.39 -29.20
N PRO A 621 18.35 -3.45 -30.48
CA PRO A 621 18.70 -4.72 -31.13
C PRO A 621 20.11 -5.18 -30.71
N LEU A 622 20.34 -5.32 -29.41
CA LEU A 622 21.61 -5.71 -28.82
C LEU A 622 21.44 -7.01 -28.04
N LYS A 623 22.47 -7.87 -28.06
CA LYS A 623 22.54 -9.07 -27.22
C LYS A 623 23.04 -8.69 -25.83
N ASN A 624 22.25 -8.96 -24.83
CA ASN A 624 22.70 -8.91 -23.44
C ASN A 624 23.23 -10.29 -23.04
N ASN A 625 24.54 -10.38 -22.79
CA ASN A 625 25.25 -11.59 -22.37
C ASN A 625 25.72 -11.53 -20.92
N SER A 626 25.07 -10.75 -20.07
CA SER A 626 25.36 -10.74 -18.63
C SER A 626 25.23 -12.13 -18.00
N ASP A 627 24.42 -12.98 -18.62
CA ASP A 627 24.41 -14.42 -18.42
C ASP A 627 24.62 -15.11 -19.79
N PRO A 628 25.83 -15.68 -20.07
CA PRO A 628 26.14 -16.28 -21.37
C PRO A 628 25.31 -17.52 -21.72
N LEU A 629 24.66 -18.17 -20.74
CA LEU A 629 23.74 -19.29 -20.95
C LEU A 629 22.29 -18.83 -21.15
N ASN A 630 21.96 -17.55 -20.80
CA ASN A 630 20.63 -16.96 -20.92
C ASN A 630 20.69 -15.59 -21.59
N ILE A 631 20.84 -15.56 -22.90
CA ILE A 631 20.99 -14.33 -23.68
C ILE A 631 19.62 -13.66 -23.87
N ILE A 632 19.57 -12.34 -23.73
CA ILE A 632 18.39 -11.52 -24.03
C ILE A 632 18.71 -10.65 -25.25
N VAL A 633 17.77 -10.57 -26.19
CA VAL A 633 17.88 -9.74 -27.41
C VAL A 633 16.68 -8.82 -27.51
N GLY A 634 16.89 -7.51 -27.64
CA GLY A 634 15.83 -6.55 -27.90
C GLY A 634 15.20 -6.70 -29.28
N ASN A 635 13.97 -6.20 -29.44
CA ASN A 635 13.21 -6.27 -30.69
C ASN A 635 12.72 -4.87 -31.11
N PRO A 636 13.35 -4.23 -32.13
CA PRO A 636 12.96 -2.89 -32.57
C PRO A 636 11.58 -2.85 -33.27
N ASP A 637 11.00 -4.01 -33.60
CA ASP A 637 9.68 -4.10 -34.26
C ASP A 637 8.52 -4.17 -33.26
N LEU A 638 8.79 -4.04 -31.95
CA LEU A 638 7.75 -4.04 -30.93
C LEU A 638 6.78 -2.87 -31.12
N LYS A 639 5.51 -3.18 -31.00
CA LYS A 639 4.41 -2.23 -30.95
C LYS A 639 4.06 -1.89 -29.50
N GLN A 640 3.45 -0.74 -29.30
CA GLN A 640 2.81 -0.41 -28.03
C GLN A 640 1.69 -1.41 -27.70
N GLN A 641 1.54 -1.74 -26.44
CA GLN A 641 0.42 -2.53 -25.96
C GLN A 641 -0.75 -1.63 -25.55
N PHE A 642 -2.00 -2.10 -25.70
CA PHE A 642 -3.21 -1.40 -25.27
C PHE A 642 -3.92 -2.19 -24.17
N SER A 643 -4.15 -1.57 -23.04
CA SER A 643 -4.82 -2.14 -21.89
C SER A 643 -6.23 -1.58 -21.70
N ASN A 644 -7.22 -2.44 -21.54
CA ASN A 644 -8.59 -2.11 -21.15
C ASN A 644 -8.81 -2.53 -19.70
N ASN A 645 -8.94 -1.55 -18.81
CA ASN A 645 -9.08 -1.78 -17.39
C ASN A 645 -10.51 -1.51 -16.94
N PHE A 646 -11.14 -2.51 -16.34
CA PHE A 646 -12.44 -2.42 -15.68
C PHE A 646 -12.24 -2.64 -14.19
N ASN A 647 -12.77 -1.74 -13.38
CA ASN A 647 -12.69 -1.81 -11.93
C ASN A 647 -14.08 -1.63 -11.33
N LEU A 648 -14.46 -2.56 -10.46
CA LEU A 648 -15.74 -2.54 -9.73
C LEU A 648 -15.42 -2.50 -8.23
N ASN A 649 -16.08 -1.62 -7.48
CA ASN A 649 -15.99 -1.56 -6.03
C ASN A 649 -17.36 -1.30 -5.41
N TYR A 650 -17.75 -2.14 -4.48
CA TYR A 650 -18.93 -1.97 -3.63
C TYR A 650 -18.51 -1.96 -2.17
N ASN A 651 -18.96 -0.98 -1.42
CA ASN A 651 -18.72 -0.86 0.01
C ASN A 651 -20.03 -0.53 0.72
N ASN A 652 -20.28 -1.21 1.83
CA ASN A 652 -21.40 -0.96 2.73
C ASN A 652 -20.92 -1.10 4.16
N TYR A 653 -21.06 -0.05 4.93
CA TYR A 653 -20.76 -0.05 6.36
C TYR A 653 -22.01 0.28 7.18
N GLN A 654 -22.31 -0.57 8.16
CA GLN A 654 -23.43 -0.40 9.09
C GLN A 654 -22.88 -0.03 10.47
N VAL A 655 -22.97 1.25 10.82
CA VAL A 655 -22.40 1.83 12.04
C VAL A 655 -22.94 1.14 13.30
N LEU A 656 -24.24 0.92 13.39
CA LEU A 656 -24.90 0.38 14.59
C LEU A 656 -24.45 -1.06 14.91
N ASN A 657 -24.27 -1.88 13.88
CA ASN A 657 -23.90 -3.29 14.04
C ASN A 657 -22.41 -3.53 13.85
N GLN A 658 -21.62 -2.46 13.61
CA GLN A 658 -20.20 -2.54 13.27
C GLN A 658 -19.93 -3.59 12.17
N ARG A 659 -20.87 -3.73 11.20
CA ARG A 659 -20.79 -4.67 10.09
C ARG A 659 -20.36 -3.92 8.83
N TYR A 660 -19.39 -4.48 8.15
CA TYR A 660 -18.97 -4.00 6.84
C TYR A 660 -19.06 -5.14 5.82
N ILE A 661 -19.50 -4.78 4.61
CA ILE A 661 -19.53 -5.66 3.44
C ILE A 661 -18.79 -4.93 2.34
N TYR A 662 -17.87 -5.61 1.69
CA TYR A 662 -17.19 -5.10 0.52
C TYR A 662 -17.14 -6.17 -0.57
N ALA A 663 -17.19 -5.72 -1.81
CA ALA A 663 -16.94 -6.55 -2.98
C ALA A 663 -16.22 -5.72 -4.03
N GLY A 664 -15.30 -6.33 -4.73
CA GLY A 664 -14.54 -5.66 -5.78
C GLY A 664 -14.13 -6.63 -6.87
N GLY A 665 -13.81 -6.06 -8.02
CA GLY A 665 -13.26 -6.80 -9.14
C GLY A 665 -12.43 -5.89 -10.01
N ASN A 666 -11.36 -6.46 -10.53
CA ASN A 666 -10.53 -5.83 -11.55
C ASN A 666 -10.41 -6.80 -12.73
N VAL A 667 -10.67 -6.30 -13.94
CA VAL A 667 -10.48 -7.06 -15.17
C VAL A 667 -9.65 -6.22 -16.13
N ASN A 668 -8.54 -6.79 -16.58
CA ASN A 668 -7.65 -6.17 -17.55
C ASN A 668 -7.51 -7.05 -18.80
N PHE A 669 -7.87 -6.52 -19.97
CA PHE A 669 -7.61 -7.12 -21.27
C PHE A 669 -6.48 -6.36 -21.95
N VAL A 670 -5.45 -7.07 -22.40
CA VAL A 670 -4.30 -6.44 -23.06
C VAL A 670 -4.22 -6.90 -24.52
N LYS A 671 -4.28 -5.94 -25.43
CA LYS A 671 -4.02 -6.12 -26.84
C LYS A 671 -2.55 -5.84 -27.13
N ASP A 672 -1.93 -6.62 -28.01
CA ASP A 672 -0.52 -6.50 -28.39
C ASP A 672 0.43 -6.52 -27.16
N GLN A 673 0.11 -7.34 -26.13
CA GLN A 673 0.94 -7.42 -24.92
C GLN A 673 2.38 -7.76 -25.26
N ILE A 674 3.34 -6.97 -24.71
CA ILE A 674 4.74 -7.28 -24.83
C ILE A 674 5.07 -8.45 -23.90
N SER A 675 5.49 -9.56 -24.50
CA SER A 675 5.73 -10.84 -23.84
C SER A 675 7.08 -11.40 -24.29
N SER A 676 7.65 -12.36 -23.54
CA SER A 676 8.89 -13.01 -23.91
C SER A 676 8.64 -14.19 -24.86
N SER A 677 9.48 -14.30 -25.88
CA SER A 677 9.65 -15.51 -26.68
C SER A 677 11.06 -16.05 -26.43
N TYR A 678 11.21 -17.34 -26.22
CA TYR A 678 12.55 -17.89 -26.06
C TYR A 678 12.71 -19.21 -26.80
N THR A 679 13.94 -19.46 -27.19
CA THR A 679 14.42 -20.71 -27.76
C THR A 679 15.50 -21.29 -26.86
N ILE A 680 15.52 -22.61 -26.75
CA ILE A 680 16.55 -23.37 -26.06
C ILE A 680 17.18 -24.29 -27.11
N ASP A 681 18.47 -24.15 -27.27
CA ASP A 681 19.24 -24.99 -28.21
C ASP A 681 19.60 -26.35 -27.58
N SER A 682 20.23 -27.21 -28.39
CA SER A 682 20.67 -28.56 -27.95
C SER A 682 21.77 -28.51 -26.87
N LEU A 683 22.41 -27.38 -26.67
CA LEU A 683 23.41 -27.15 -25.63
C LEU A 683 22.80 -26.61 -24.34
N GLY A 684 21.46 -26.46 -24.30
CA GLY A 684 20.75 -25.90 -23.17
C GLY A 684 20.91 -24.36 -23.03
N LYS A 685 21.49 -23.67 -24.02
CA LYS A 685 21.52 -22.21 -24.03
C LYS A 685 20.14 -21.65 -24.38
N ARG A 686 19.71 -20.67 -23.58
CA ARG A 686 18.42 -19.98 -23.77
C ARG A 686 18.65 -18.63 -24.43
N THR A 687 17.96 -18.38 -25.54
CA THR A 687 17.88 -17.04 -26.15
C THR A 687 16.47 -16.51 -26.05
N SER A 688 16.31 -15.37 -25.40
CA SER A 688 15.01 -14.71 -25.18
C SER A 688 14.90 -13.47 -26.04
N LYS A 689 13.71 -13.23 -26.62
CA LYS A 689 13.35 -12.05 -27.40
C LYS A 689 11.94 -11.56 -26.98
N TYR A 690 11.73 -10.24 -27.01
CA TYR A 690 10.40 -9.69 -26.76
C TYR A 690 9.55 -9.72 -28.02
N VAL A 691 8.25 -10.02 -27.86
CA VAL A 691 7.25 -10.11 -28.94
C VAL A 691 5.90 -9.57 -28.47
N ASN A 692 5.05 -9.08 -29.39
CA ASN A 692 3.69 -8.74 -29.07
C ASN A 692 2.80 -10.00 -29.17
N VAL A 693 1.94 -10.24 -28.19
CA VAL A 693 1.02 -11.40 -28.11
C VAL A 693 -0.38 -10.93 -27.71
N ASP A 694 -1.37 -11.33 -28.50
CA ASP A 694 -2.78 -11.02 -28.25
C ASP A 694 -3.52 -12.08 -27.42
N GLY A 695 -4.64 -11.64 -26.81
CA GLY A 695 -5.60 -12.49 -26.11
C GLY A 695 -5.22 -12.74 -24.64
N ASN A 696 -4.31 -11.91 -24.09
CA ASN A 696 -3.96 -11.94 -22.70
C ASN A 696 -4.97 -11.16 -21.86
N TYR A 697 -5.31 -11.72 -20.69
CA TYR A 697 -6.14 -11.02 -19.70
C TYR A 697 -5.80 -11.45 -18.29
N SER A 698 -6.13 -10.60 -17.35
CA SER A 698 -6.19 -10.92 -15.93
C SER A 698 -7.51 -10.43 -15.33
N ALA A 699 -8.09 -11.21 -14.44
CA ALA A 699 -9.29 -10.86 -13.71
C ALA A 699 -9.12 -11.29 -12.25
N SER A 700 -9.51 -10.42 -11.33
CA SER A 700 -9.56 -10.76 -9.91
C SER A 700 -10.87 -10.23 -9.32
N PHE A 701 -11.51 -11.06 -8.50
CA PHE A 701 -12.72 -10.72 -7.76
C PHE A 701 -12.50 -11.06 -6.30
N TYR A 702 -12.87 -10.13 -5.46
CA TYR A 702 -12.76 -10.29 -4.03
C TYR A 702 -13.99 -9.74 -3.32
N GLY A 703 -14.27 -10.26 -2.17
CA GLY A 703 -15.34 -9.77 -1.35
C GLY A 703 -15.09 -10.06 0.11
N GLY A 704 -15.97 -9.60 0.96
CA GLY A 704 -15.89 -9.95 2.36
C GLY A 704 -16.99 -9.34 3.20
N ILE A 705 -17.21 -9.99 4.33
CA ILE A 705 -18.06 -9.52 5.40
C ILE A 705 -17.29 -9.57 6.71
N GLY A 706 -17.31 -8.48 7.45
CA GLY A 706 -16.79 -8.41 8.80
C GLY A 706 -17.80 -7.83 9.74
N MET A 707 -17.82 -8.35 10.96
CA MET A 707 -18.71 -7.88 12.02
C MET A 707 -18.14 -8.15 13.40
N LYS A 708 -18.57 -7.37 14.37
CA LYS A 708 -18.36 -7.68 15.78
C LYS A 708 -19.57 -8.47 16.30
N ILE A 709 -19.33 -9.59 16.94
CA ILE A 709 -20.39 -10.42 17.50
C ILE A 709 -21.02 -9.67 18.69
N PRO A 710 -22.33 -9.43 18.70
CA PRO A 710 -23.00 -8.69 19.76
C PRO A 710 -22.72 -9.31 21.15
N LYS A 711 -22.57 -8.46 22.17
CA LYS A 711 -22.29 -8.83 23.57
C LYS A 711 -20.95 -9.54 23.79
N THR A 712 -20.14 -9.72 22.75
CA THR A 712 -18.77 -10.26 22.84
C THR A 712 -17.75 -9.20 22.43
N GLN A 713 -16.47 -9.45 22.72
CA GLN A 713 -15.37 -8.63 22.19
C GLN A 713 -14.79 -9.25 20.91
N ILE A 714 -15.46 -10.24 20.30
CA ILE A 714 -14.97 -10.99 19.15
C ILE A 714 -15.41 -10.28 17.87
N SER A 715 -14.44 -9.94 17.03
CA SER A 715 -14.65 -9.49 15.65
C SER A 715 -14.28 -10.61 14.70
N ILE A 716 -15.15 -10.89 13.73
CA ILE A 716 -14.91 -11.91 12.70
C ILE A 716 -14.90 -11.26 11.31
N ASN A 717 -14.11 -11.84 10.42
CA ASN A 717 -14.09 -11.46 9.00
C ASN A 717 -13.95 -12.72 8.14
N VAL A 718 -14.76 -12.75 7.06
CA VAL A 718 -14.66 -13.77 5.99
C VAL A 718 -14.49 -13.05 4.66
N GLY A 719 -13.46 -13.42 3.89
CA GLY A 719 -13.11 -12.72 2.65
C GLY A 719 -12.66 -13.68 1.56
N PRO A 720 -13.56 -14.12 0.65
CA PRO A 720 -13.19 -14.88 -0.53
C PRO A 720 -12.45 -14.00 -1.55
N ASN A 721 -11.54 -14.62 -2.28
CA ASN A 721 -10.83 -14.05 -3.42
C ASN A 721 -10.67 -15.12 -4.50
N ILE A 722 -10.92 -14.73 -5.76
CA ILE A 722 -10.67 -15.58 -6.93
C ILE A 722 -9.96 -14.75 -8.00
N SER A 723 -8.90 -15.31 -8.58
CA SER A 723 -8.18 -14.69 -9.68
C SER A 723 -8.02 -15.64 -10.86
N PHE A 724 -8.13 -15.08 -12.06
CA PHE A 724 -7.93 -15.76 -13.32
C PHE A 724 -6.89 -15.00 -14.14
N SER A 725 -6.03 -15.71 -14.83
CA SER A 725 -5.15 -15.09 -15.83
C SER A 725 -4.94 -16.02 -17.02
N LYS A 726 -4.83 -15.40 -18.18
CA LYS A 726 -4.41 -16.04 -19.42
C LYS A 726 -3.20 -15.28 -19.94
N TYR A 727 -2.10 -15.99 -20.10
CA TYR A 727 -0.83 -15.45 -20.56
C TYR A 727 -0.32 -16.24 -21.75
N GLY A 728 0.01 -15.54 -22.83
CA GLY A 728 0.60 -16.11 -24.04
C GLY A 728 2.07 -15.74 -24.17
N ASN A 729 2.88 -16.70 -24.59
CA ASN A 729 4.27 -16.51 -24.99
C ASN A 729 4.64 -17.51 -26.10
N TYR A 730 5.92 -17.50 -26.55
CA TYR A 730 6.42 -18.49 -27.50
C TYR A 730 7.61 -19.23 -26.89
N VAL A 731 7.63 -20.54 -27.10
CA VAL A 731 8.66 -21.47 -26.63
C VAL A 731 9.11 -22.32 -27.81
N ASN A 732 10.36 -22.23 -28.20
CA ASN A 732 10.90 -22.91 -29.38
C ASN A 732 10.04 -22.70 -30.65
N GLY A 733 9.52 -21.46 -30.85
CA GLY A 733 8.65 -21.08 -31.97
C GLY A 733 7.18 -21.47 -31.81
N LEU A 734 6.82 -22.31 -30.85
CA LEU A 734 5.44 -22.74 -30.61
C LEU A 734 4.75 -21.75 -29.65
N LYS A 735 3.51 -21.37 -30.01
CA LYS A 735 2.69 -20.52 -29.14
C LYS A 735 2.25 -21.30 -27.91
N ASN A 736 2.61 -20.81 -26.75
CA ASN A 736 2.16 -21.30 -25.46
C ASN A 736 1.11 -20.39 -24.88
N VAL A 737 0.04 -20.97 -24.34
CA VAL A 737 -1.00 -20.27 -23.61
C VAL A 737 -1.16 -20.93 -22.24
N THR A 738 -0.89 -20.17 -21.20
CA THR A 738 -1.07 -20.61 -19.82
C THR A 738 -2.30 -19.97 -19.21
N ASN A 739 -3.21 -20.79 -18.71
CA ASN A 739 -4.35 -20.38 -17.92
C ASN A 739 -4.11 -20.71 -16.45
N SER A 740 -4.19 -19.70 -15.61
CA SER A 740 -4.01 -19.86 -14.16
C SER A 740 -5.26 -19.39 -13.42
N THR A 741 -5.66 -20.16 -12.40
CA THR A 741 -6.77 -19.82 -11.49
C THR A 741 -6.27 -19.99 -10.07
N ASN A 742 -6.51 -18.99 -9.22
CA ASN A 742 -6.26 -19.09 -7.80
C ASN A 742 -7.54 -18.72 -7.04
N ILE A 743 -7.94 -19.61 -6.11
CA ILE A 743 -9.12 -19.43 -5.25
C ILE A 743 -8.63 -19.47 -3.82
N SER A 744 -8.96 -18.45 -3.04
CA SER A 744 -8.62 -18.41 -1.63
C SER A 744 -9.75 -17.79 -0.80
N THR A 745 -9.82 -18.14 0.47
CA THR A 745 -10.76 -17.50 1.40
C THR A 745 -10.05 -17.24 2.71
N ARG A 746 -10.07 -16.00 3.15
CA ARG A 746 -9.56 -15.62 4.48
C ARG A 746 -10.68 -15.72 5.49
N PHE A 747 -10.44 -16.45 6.56
CA PHE A 747 -11.24 -16.45 7.79
C PHE A 747 -10.38 -15.83 8.89
N SER A 748 -10.86 -14.83 9.58
CA SER A 748 -10.12 -14.25 10.71
C SER A 748 -11.06 -13.93 11.87
N ALA A 749 -10.54 -14.10 13.06
CA ALA A 749 -11.20 -13.77 14.32
C ALA A 749 -10.21 -13.01 15.21
N ARG A 750 -10.70 -11.97 15.87
CA ARG A 750 -9.92 -11.18 16.82
C ARG A 750 -10.73 -10.88 18.05
N THR A 751 -10.11 -10.97 19.21
CA THR A 751 -10.69 -10.55 20.48
C THR A 751 -9.65 -9.79 21.30
N ASN A 752 -10.11 -8.78 22.02
CA ASN A 752 -9.28 -7.97 22.90
C ASN A 752 -10.06 -7.70 24.20
N LYS A 753 -9.45 -8.02 25.33
CA LYS A 753 -9.94 -7.62 26.64
C LYS A 753 -8.95 -6.67 27.26
N LYS A 754 -9.38 -5.42 27.44
CA LYS A 754 -8.57 -4.32 27.96
C LYS A 754 -7.67 -4.75 29.11
N ASN A 755 -6.35 -4.48 28.98
CA ASN A 755 -5.32 -4.76 30.00
C ASN A 755 -5.25 -6.22 30.49
N VAL A 756 -5.80 -7.17 29.74
CA VAL A 756 -5.77 -8.59 30.10
C VAL A 756 -5.14 -9.40 28.99
N PHE A 757 -5.76 -9.45 27.82
CA PHE A 757 -5.23 -10.22 26.70
C PHE A 757 -5.70 -9.66 25.34
N GLU A 758 -4.91 -9.93 24.33
CA GLU A 758 -5.25 -9.78 22.91
C GLU A 758 -5.00 -11.12 22.23
N LEU A 759 -5.95 -11.54 21.37
CA LEU A 759 -5.80 -12.76 20.57
C LEU A 759 -6.35 -12.51 19.18
N SER A 760 -5.61 -12.89 18.17
CA SER A 760 -6.06 -12.90 16.77
C SER A 760 -5.65 -14.21 16.10
N ALA A 761 -6.56 -14.77 15.30
CA ALA A 761 -6.34 -15.97 14.51
C ALA A 761 -6.80 -15.73 13.08
N SER A 762 -6.06 -16.24 12.11
CA SER A 762 -6.50 -16.26 10.71
C SER A 762 -6.15 -17.58 10.03
N ILE A 763 -6.99 -17.96 9.07
CA ILE A 763 -6.83 -19.16 8.25
C ILE A 763 -7.09 -18.75 6.80
N ILE A 764 -6.19 -19.08 5.87
CA ILE A 764 -6.32 -18.78 4.45
C ILE A 764 -6.08 -20.09 3.66
N PRO A 765 -7.09 -20.93 3.47
CA PRO A 765 -7.03 -21.98 2.48
C PRO A 765 -6.96 -21.36 1.08
N SER A 766 -6.09 -21.88 0.24
CA SER A 766 -5.97 -21.48 -1.16
C SER A 766 -5.78 -22.70 -2.07
N TYR A 767 -6.38 -22.65 -3.24
CA TYR A 767 -6.25 -23.66 -4.27
C TYR A 767 -5.79 -23.02 -5.58
N SER A 768 -4.65 -23.46 -6.07
CA SER A 768 -4.05 -22.97 -7.31
C SER A 768 -4.16 -24.01 -8.41
N ILE A 769 -4.56 -23.58 -9.60
CA ILE A 769 -4.67 -24.37 -10.82
C ILE A 769 -3.84 -23.67 -11.90
N SER A 770 -2.95 -24.36 -12.57
CA SER A 770 -2.22 -23.83 -13.73
C SER A 770 -2.16 -24.87 -14.84
N LYS A 771 -2.51 -24.45 -16.07
CA LYS A 771 -2.48 -25.31 -17.28
C LYS A 771 -1.80 -24.55 -18.42
N SER A 772 -0.75 -25.12 -18.96
CA SER A 772 -0.05 -24.66 -20.15
C SER A 772 -0.47 -25.46 -21.36
N SER A 773 -0.63 -24.81 -22.52
CA SER A 773 -1.07 -25.47 -23.76
C SER A 773 -0.02 -26.42 -24.37
N ILE A 774 1.25 -26.18 -24.07
CA ILE A 774 2.37 -27.01 -24.54
C ILE A 774 2.79 -28.08 -23.53
N SER A 775 2.26 -28.07 -22.31
CA SER A 775 2.64 -29.02 -21.27
C SER A 775 1.90 -30.36 -21.47
N THR A 776 2.65 -31.44 -21.60
CA THR A 776 2.14 -32.83 -21.55
C THR A 776 2.03 -33.33 -20.11
N VAL A 777 2.63 -32.65 -19.16
CA VAL A 777 2.57 -32.96 -17.73
C VAL A 777 1.21 -32.51 -17.17
N ALA A 778 0.51 -33.40 -16.46
CA ALA A 778 -0.75 -33.12 -15.80
C ALA A 778 -0.65 -31.83 -14.95
N GLY A 779 -1.67 -30.98 -15.06
CA GLY A 779 -1.68 -29.63 -14.46
C GLY A 779 -1.20 -29.60 -13.02
N THR A 780 -0.48 -28.55 -12.67
CA THR A 780 0.07 -28.34 -11.33
C THR A 780 -1.00 -27.72 -10.41
N ASN A 781 -1.87 -28.57 -9.89
CA ASN A 781 -2.89 -28.15 -8.94
C ASN A 781 -2.43 -28.46 -7.52
N TYR A 782 -2.55 -27.51 -6.61
CA TYR A 782 -2.20 -27.75 -5.21
C TYR A 782 -2.99 -26.89 -4.24
N TRP A 783 -3.15 -27.41 -3.03
CA TRP A 783 -3.64 -26.67 -1.88
C TRP A 783 -2.48 -26.04 -1.10
N ALA A 784 -2.71 -24.83 -0.62
CA ALA A 784 -1.89 -24.20 0.40
C ALA A 784 -2.79 -23.69 1.52
N PHE A 785 -2.27 -23.75 2.76
CA PHE A 785 -2.97 -23.29 3.96
C PHE A 785 -2.01 -22.42 4.76
N ASP A 786 -2.36 -21.16 4.91
CA ASP A 786 -1.65 -20.25 5.77
C ASP A 786 -2.50 -20.01 7.03
N TYR A 787 -1.95 -20.35 8.20
CA TYR A 787 -2.57 -20.08 9.49
C TYR A 787 -1.69 -19.10 10.24
N SER A 788 -2.30 -18.14 10.94
CA SER A 788 -1.57 -17.28 11.88
C SER A 788 -2.33 -17.19 13.20
N LEU A 789 -1.60 -17.29 14.29
CA LEU A 789 -2.09 -17.14 15.65
C LEU A 789 -1.17 -16.17 16.38
N ASN A 790 -1.73 -15.02 16.79
CA ASN A 790 -0.99 -13.98 17.49
C ASN A 790 -1.70 -13.68 18.80
N GLY A 791 -0.97 -13.64 19.90
CA GLY A 791 -1.56 -13.36 21.19
C GLY A 791 -0.60 -12.68 22.16
N SER A 792 -1.16 -11.90 23.07
CA SER A 792 -0.44 -11.39 24.23
C SER A 792 -1.32 -11.41 25.47
N TYR A 793 -0.69 -11.61 26.62
CA TYR A 793 -1.35 -11.67 27.92
C TYR A 793 -0.59 -10.80 28.93
N GLN A 794 -1.36 -9.97 29.66
CA GLN A 794 -0.83 -9.11 30.71
C GLN A 794 -0.78 -9.89 32.03
N LEU A 795 0.42 -10.06 32.55
CA LEU A 795 0.70 -10.66 33.85
C LEU A 795 0.73 -9.59 34.95
N PRO A 796 0.65 -9.96 36.24
CA PRO A 796 0.91 -9.06 37.35
C PRO A 796 2.27 -8.34 37.22
N TRP A 797 2.47 -7.26 37.97
CA TRP A 797 3.71 -6.47 38.01
C TRP A 797 4.10 -5.81 36.68
N LYS A 798 3.14 -5.49 35.81
CA LYS A 798 3.34 -4.86 34.49
C LYS A 798 4.19 -5.73 33.56
N LEU A 799 4.11 -7.03 33.71
CA LEU A 799 4.76 -7.98 32.82
C LEU A 799 3.79 -8.38 31.71
N GLU A 800 4.29 -8.53 30.49
CA GLU A 800 3.52 -9.00 29.32
C GLU A 800 4.25 -10.14 28.65
N ILE A 801 3.55 -11.22 28.36
CA ILE A 801 4.02 -12.30 27.49
C ILE A 801 3.27 -12.24 26.17
N GLY A 802 3.98 -12.38 25.06
CA GLY A 802 3.36 -12.45 23.74
C GLY A 802 4.00 -13.54 22.90
N SER A 803 3.20 -14.04 21.94
CA SER A 803 3.63 -15.10 21.03
C SER A 803 2.92 -14.95 19.69
N ASP A 804 3.66 -15.19 18.60
CA ASP A 804 3.19 -15.18 17.23
C ASP A 804 3.61 -16.50 16.57
N ILE A 805 2.64 -17.21 15.97
CA ILE A 805 2.87 -18.49 15.29
C ILE A 805 2.26 -18.43 13.90
N ASP A 806 3.08 -18.61 12.88
CA ASP A 806 2.65 -18.71 11.47
C ASP A 806 2.94 -20.12 10.95
N PHE A 807 1.89 -20.78 10.43
CA PHE A 807 2.01 -22.06 9.76
C PHE A 807 1.83 -21.82 8.26
N ASN A 808 2.83 -22.18 7.48
CA ASN A 808 2.78 -22.15 6.01
C ASN A 808 2.81 -23.60 5.52
N LEU A 809 1.64 -24.15 5.21
CA LEU A 809 1.49 -25.55 4.83
C LEU A 809 1.12 -25.64 3.34
N ARG A 810 1.78 -26.53 2.61
CA ARG A 810 1.57 -26.71 1.17
C ARG A 810 1.48 -28.17 0.82
N GLN A 811 0.52 -28.50 -0.05
CA GLN A 811 0.35 -29.85 -0.57
C GLN A 811 1.59 -30.26 -1.36
N LYS A 812 2.10 -31.47 -1.12
CA LYS A 812 3.15 -32.07 -1.94
C LYS A 812 2.61 -32.28 -3.35
N ILE A 813 3.40 -31.91 -4.37
CA ILE A 813 3.11 -32.18 -5.78
C ILE A 813 4.18 -33.12 -6.33
N LYS A 814 3.79 -34.01 -7.29
CA LYS A 814 4.67 -35.03 -7.85
C LYS A 814 5.94 -34.50 -8.50
N ALA A 815 5.93 -33.25 -8.96
CA ALA A 815 7.09 -32.62 -9.58
C ALA A 815 8.26 -32.35 -8.61
N PHE A 816 8.03 -32.44 -7.28
CA PHE A 816 9.05 -32.13 -6.28
C PHE A 816 9.01 -33.12 -5.11
N ASP A 817 10.18 -33.62 -4.75
CA ASP A 817 10.32 -34.65 -3.72
C ASP A 817 10.11 -34.14 -2.28
N ARG A 818 10.21 -32.84 -2.07
CA ARG A 818 10.17 -32.25 -0.73
C ARG A 818 8.87 -31.49 -0.46
N ASN A 819 8.30 -31.75 0.70
CA ASN A 819 7.24 -30.93 1.26
C ASN A 819 7.88 -29.91 2.21
N ASN A 820 7.74 -28.60 1.89
CA ASN A 820 8.36 -27.55 2.70
C ASN A 820 7.28 -26.81 3.50
N ASN A 821 6.73 -27.50 4.47
CA ASN A 821 5.93 -26.87 5.51
C ASN A 821 6.85 -26.13 6.48
N VAL A 822 6.51 -24.89 6.80
CA VAL A 822 7.28 -24.03 7.70
C VAL A 822 6.38 -23.56 8.82
N ILE A 823 6.87 -23.67 10.05
CA ILE A 823 6.22 -23.10 11.25
C ILE A 823 7.17 -22.08 11.82
N LEU A 824 6.79 -20.79 11.74
CA LEU A 824 7.54 -19.70 12.35
C LEU A 824 6.91 -19.38 13.70
N TRP A 825 7.68 -19.55 14.77
CA TRP A 825 7.21 -19.29 16.13
C TRP A 825 8.12 -18.26 16.80
N ASN A 826 7.54 -17.12 17.15
CA ASN A 826 8.19 -16.03 17.87
C ASN A 826 7.54 -15.85 19.24
N ALA A 827 8.32 -15.45 20.24
CA ALA A 827 7.79 -15.11 21.55
C ALA A 827 8.59 -13.96 22.18
N TYR A 828 7.94 -13.24 23.08
CA TYR A 828 8.60 -12.22 23.88
C TYR A 828 8.06 -12.14 25.30
N LEU A 829 8.92 -11.63 26.17
CA LEU A 829 8.59 -11.21 27.52
C LEU A 829 8.95 -9.73 27.67
N GLU A 830 8.00 -8.91 28.06
CA GLU A 830 8.16 -7.47 28.19
C GLU A 830 7.81 -7.00 29.60
N LYS A 831 8.63 -6.14 30.17
CA LYS A 831 8.37 -5.50 31.46
C LYS A 831 8.43 -3.99 31.34
N LYS A 832 7.35 -3.32 31.79
CA LYS A 832 7.31 -1.87 31.92
C LYS A 832 7.89 -1.44 33.24
N LEU A 833 8.87 -0.54 33.15
CA LEU A 833 9.64 0.00 34.27
C LEU A 833 9.26 1.47 34.44
N LEU A 834 9.61 2.05 35.60
CA LEU A 834 9.26 3.41 36.03
C LEU A 834 7.75 3.60 36.28
N LYS A 835 7.40 4.63 37.07
CA LYS A 835 6.00 4.91 37.44
C LYS A 835 5.11 5.24 36.24
N ASN A 836 5.68 5.84 35.20
CA ASN A 836 4.96 6.34 34.01
C ASN A 836 5.06 5.38 32.82
N ASP A 837 5.55 4.14 32.99
CA ASP A 837 5.76 3.17 31.92
C ASP A 837 6.63 3.69 30.76
N MET A 838 7.49 4.67 31.05
CA MET A 838 8.36 5.32 30.05
C MET A 838 9.53 4.43 29.61
N LEU A 839 9.95 3.50 30.47
CA LEU A 839 11.05 2.58 30.18
C LEU A 839 10.48 1.17 30.05
N THR A 840 10.83 0.48 28.98
CA THR A 840 10.38 -0.88 28.67
C THR A 840 11.60 -1.77 28.44
N LEU A 841 11.68 -2.89 29.13
CA LEU A 841 12.66 -3.95 28.89
C LEU A 841 11.94 -5.12 28.21
N ARG A 842 12.41 -5.55 27.05
CA ARG A 842 11.84 -6.66 26.27
C ARG A 842 12.93 -7.67 25.94
N ALA A 843 12.68 -8.93 26.29
CA ALA A 843 13.43 -10.06 25.80
C ALA A 843 12.59 -10.78 24.74
N SER A 844 13.12 -10.98 23.56
CA SER A 844 12.42 -11.66 22.45
C SER A 844 13.28 -12.75 21.84
N ILE A 845 12.62 -13.79 21.36
CA ILE A 845 13.21 -14.85 20.56
C ILE A 845 12.37 -15.01 19.30
N ASN A 846 13.03 -14.98 18.16
CA ASN A 846 12.40 -15.13 16.85
C ASN A 846 12.80 -16.51 16.30
N ASP A 847 11.84 -17.15 15.60
CA ASP A 847 11.98 -18.49 15.01
C ASP A 847 12.47 -19.53 16.02
N ILE A 848 11.73 -19.73 17.10
CA ILE A 848 12.05 -20.67 18.19
C ILE A 848 12.36 -22.07 17.66
N LEU A 849 11.64 -22.50 16.60
CA LEU A 849 11.78 -23.83 16.00
C LEU A 849 12.94 -23.93 14.99
N ASP A 850 13.60 -22.81 14.66
CA ASP A 850 14.67 -22.72 13.66
C ASP A 850 14.25 -23.29 12.29
N GLN A 851 13.04 -22.94 11.86
CA GLN A 851 12.44 -23.40 10.60
C GLN A 851 12.43 -22.35 9.50
N ASN A 852 12.85 -21.11 9.76
CA ASN A 852 12.96 -20.07 8.75
C ASN A 852 14.13 -20.35 7.79
N LYS A 853 13.96 -21.31 6.92
CA LYS A 853 15.00 -21.75 5.97
C LYS A 853 14.89 -21.07 4.60
N GLY A 854 14.04 -20.03 4.46
CA GLY A 854 13.86 -19.30 3.23
C GLY A 854 13.49 -20.21 2.05
N TYR A 855 12.22 -20.44 1.83
CA TYR A 855 11.75 -21.27 0.74
C TYR A 855 10.64 -20.56 -0.03
N SER A 856 10.70 -20.64 -1.35
CA SER A 856 9.58 -20.22 -2.22
C SER A 856 9.40 -21.19 -3.38
N ARG A 857 8.13 -21.42 -3.75
CA ARG A 857 7.76 -22.13 -4.97
C ARG A 857 6.86 -21.24 -5.79
N ASN A 858 7.21 -21.01 -7.04
CA ASN A 858 6.44 -20.20 -7.97
C ASN A 858 6.20 -20.99 -9.26
N ILE A 859 4.94 -21.03 -9.71
CA ILE A 859 4.55 -21.62 -10.98
C ILE A 859 4.49 -20.51 -12.01
N GLN A 860 5.38 -20.55 -12.97
CA GLN A 860 5.44 -19.68 -14.13
C GLN A 860 4.72 -20.33 -15.33
N PRO A 861 4.42 -19.60 -16.42
CA PRO A 861 3.67 -20.13 -17.57
C PRO A 861 4.17 -21.46 -18.14
N ASN A 862 5.46 -21.72 -18.04
CA ASN A 862 6.12 -22.92 -18.59
C ASN A 862 7.33 -23.36 -17.77
N ALA A 863 7.35 -22.96 -16.49
CA ALA A 863 8.37 -23.42 -15.56
C ALA A 863 7.80 -23.51 -14.13
N ILE A 864 8.34 -24.45 -13.38
CA ILE A 864 8.13 -24.50 -11.93
C ILE A 864 9.48 -24.18 -11.27
N VAL A 865 9.48 -23.15 -10.45
CA VAL A 865 10.69 -22.64 -9.81
C VAL A 865 10.60 -22.86 -8.30
N GLU A 866 11.53 -23.62 -7.76
CA GLU A 866 11.78 -23.71 -6.32
C GLU A 866 13.04 -22.95 -5.99
N ARG A 867 13.00 -22.18 -4.92
CA ARG A 867 14.16 -21.44 -4.38
C ARG A 867 14.31 -21.72 -2.90
N ASN A 868 15.51 -22.04 -2.49
CA ASN A 868 15.95 -22.01 -1.12
C ASN A 868 16.94 -20.85 -0.97
N TYR A 869 16.78 -20.03 0.04
CA TYR A 869 17.62 -18.86 0.24
C TYR A 869 17.95 -18.66 1.71
N LEU A 870 19.10 -18.05 1.97
CA LEU A 870 19.51 -17.69 3.31
C LEU A 870 18.55 -16.63 3.87
N THR A 871 18.08 -16.88 5.09
CA THR A 871 17.27 -15.94 5.87
C THR A 871 17.88 -15.81 7.27
N LEU A 872 17.35 -14.87 8.03
CA LEU A 872 17.58 -14.85 9.47
C LEU A 872 16.94 -16.11 10.08
N GLY A 873 17.75 -17.03 10.57
CA GLY A 873 17.29 -18.16 11.37
C GLY A 873 16.90 -17.72 12.78
N ARG A 874 16.95 -18.64 13.74
CA ARG A 874 16.63 -18.32 15.13
C ARG A 874 17.60 -17.28 15.73
N TYR A 875 17.04 -16.20 16.29
CA TYR A 875 17.80 -15.18 17.02
C TYR A 875 17.02 -14.60 18.19
N GLY A 876 17.75 -14.07 19.16
CA GLY A 876 17.18 -13.37 20.31
C GLY A 876 17.60 -11.92 20.33
N LEU A 877 16.85 -11.09 21.07
CA LEU A 877 17.19 -9.70 21.37
C LEU A 877 16.75 -9.35 22.80
N ILE A 878 17.59 -8.60 23.50
CA ILE A 878 17.22 -7.90 24.73
C ILE A 878 17.19 -6.42 24.39
N THR A 879 16.00 -5.81 24.41
CA THR A 879 15.77 -4.44 23.95
C THR A 879 15.32 -3.56 25.10
N LEU A 880 15.98 -2.42 25.26
CA LEU A 880 15.59 -1.36 26.18
C LEU A 880 15.00 -0.20 25.38
N THR A 881 13.78 0.21 25.71
CA THR A 881 13.07 1.30 25.02
C THR A 881 12.69 2.38 26.03
N TYR A 882 13.11 3.62 25.77
CA TYR A 882 12.74 4.80 26.53
C TYR A 882 11.85 5.71 25.70
N ASN A 883 10.61 5.92 26.15
CA ASN A 883 9.65 6.84 25.55
C ASN A 883 9.59 8.12 26.36
N PHE A 884 9.90 9.26 25.77
CA PHE A 884 9.84 10.56 26.41
C PHE A 884 8.76 11.44 25.80
N ASN A 885 8.10 12.24 26.64
CA ASN A 885 7.04 13.17 26.24
C ASN A 885 7.06 14.37 27.18
N ASN A 886 7.36 15.54 26.61
CA ASN A 886 7.21 16.82 27.33
C ASN A 886 6.10 17.62 26.60
N LYS A 887 4.89 17.50 27.13
CA LYS A 887 3.75 18.33 26.68
C LYS A 887 4.04 19.77 27.14
N GLY A 888 4.34 20.67 26.21
CA GLY A 888 4.45 22.10 26.50
C GLY A 888 3.14 22.58 27.13
N GLY A 889 3.09 22.59 28.44
CA GLY A 889 1.87 22.78 29.16
C GLY A 889 1.44 24.25 29.20
N SER A 890 0.25 24.58 28.81
CA SER A 890 -0.65 25.38 29.63
C SER A 890 -1.06 24.50 30.81
N ALA A 891 -0.84 24.99 32.02
CA ALA A 891 -1.35 24.36 33.23
C ALA A 891 -2.84 24.02 33.01
N ALA A 892 -3.19 22.76 33.19
CA ALA A 892 -4.60 22.37 33.24
C ALA A 892 -5.29 23.31 34.27
N PRO A 893 -6.49 23.82 33.98
CA PRO A 893 -7.22 24.56 34.99
C PRO A 893 -7.37 23.69 36.22
N LYS A 894 -6.83 24.13 37.33
CA LYS A 894 -7.10 23.57 38.64
C LYS A 894 -8.57 23.78 38.92
N GLY A 895 -9.38 22.77 38.89
CA GLY A 895 -10.78 22.79 39.27
C GLY A 895 -11.49 21.61 38.65
N MET A 896 -11.85 20.69 39.35
CA MET A 896 -12.78 20.38 40.35
C MET A 896 -12.64 18.90 40.73
N ILE A 897 -12.21 18.70 41.93
CA ILE A 897 -12.45 17.42 42.60
C ILE A 897 -13.93 17.39 42.92
N PHE A 898 -14.70 16.55 42.27
CA PHE A 898 -15.98 16.11 42.78
C PHE A 898 -15.79 14.77 43.51
N ARG A 899 -16.06 14.85 44.80
CA ARG A 899 -16.24 13.70 45.67
C ARG A 899 -17.46 12.87 45.23
#